data_137dfad97ad69bf8a5809c65aa258dd2
#
_entry.id   137dfad97ad69bf8a5809c65aa258dd2
#
_cell.length_a   1.000
_cell.length_b   1.000
_cell.length_c   1.000
_cell.angle_alpha   90.00
_cell.angle_beta   90.00
_cell.angle_gamma   90.00
#
_symmetry.space_group_name_H-M   'P 1'
#
loop_
_entity.id
_entity.type
_entity.pdbx_description
1 polymer ?
#
loop_
_entity_poly.entity_id
_entity_poly.type
_entity_poly.pdbx_seq_one_letter_code
_entity_poly.pdbx_strand_id
1 'polypeptide(L)'
;MSRVVLTAALAAAVTVLHAQNAAVTITVDAGANRRAVNPAIYGVAYATTAQLQDLNAPLHRYGGNNTSRYNWELNADNRGADWYFESVAESSATPGQRGDDFVLNSRAGGAVPMVTVPIIEYVAKLGANRSKLASFDSRVYGAQDDCDWQWFPQACNGMIGGQAVFGNNPLDANVLNSTTLQAAWVSHFVQRFGRAADGGLKYYILDNEYSIWHSTHRDVWPTGARMEQVRDAMTAYSGAIKNVDPSALVAGPEEWGWSGYIFSGYDQQYGSRNGWSFLPDRAAHGGMDYLPWLLQELKTRSDIDHRRVIDLFTVHYYPQGGEFWPQDDVSTAMQLRRNRSTRSLWDPAYTDETWINDKVQLIPRLRNWVSTYYYPDTPVGITEYNWGAEGHINGATAQADIYGIFGREGLDIGARWTTPAATTPTYKAMKMYRNYDGNRSTFGDTSVRAASTANTDNLSVFASERSGDGALTVMVISKVLSGSTPVTMNLANFAPAAAAQVWQLTGSNNIARLADVAVSGGGFVTSVPAQSVTLFVVPTSGAPVNQSPVARATATPGSGTAPLVVTFDGSSSSDPDGVIASYDWTFGDGGSAAGQTANHTYQTAGSYSARLTVTDNQGATNTTTLSIVVNPGATAPAAPSNLIASNGSGRIVMLKWSDNASNETGFYVERAEKAKSLQFSRIATAGANVTTYSQTEAAGTWVYRVQSFNGVGTSGYSNSATIRVR
;
A
#
# COMPACT_ATOMS: atom_id res chain seq x y z
N MET A 1 79.73 -45.53 9.24
CA MET A 1 79.27 -45.02 7.95
C MET A 1 77.76 -45.22 7.90
N SER A 2 76.98 -44.23 8.33
CA SER A 2 75.55 -44.30 8.32
C SER A 2 75.04 -43.48 7.11
N ARG A 3 74.32 -44.14 6.23
CA ARG A 3 73.64 -43.47 5.10
C ARG A 3 72.24 -42.91 5.57
N VAL A 4 72.12 -41.62 5.48
CA VAL A 4 70.78 -40.94 5.62
C VAL A 4 70.12 -40.99 4.26
N VAL A 5 68.96 -41.63 4.18
CA VAL A 5 68.08 -41.61 3.00
C VAL A 5 67.11 -40.48 3.19
N LEU A 6 67.20 -39.44 2.35
CA LEU A 6 66.25 -38.31 2.32
C LEU A 6 65.09 -38.69 1.37
N THR A 7 63.90 -38.95 1.93
CA THR A 7 62.72 -39.17 1.14
C THR A 7 62.04 -37.80 0.90
N ALA A 8 62.06 -37.33 -0.34
CA ALA A 8 61.32 -36.17 -0.77
C ALA A 8 59.83 -36.55 -1.01
N ALA A 9 58.91 -36.02 -0.20
CA ALA A 9 57.47 -36.15 -0.42
C ALA A 9 57.08 -35.15 -1.48
N LEU A 10 56.69 -35.60 -2.67
CA LEU A 10 56.07 -34.81 -3.71
C LEU A 10 54.57 -34.60 -3.29
N ALA A 11 54.19 -33.43 -2.85
CA ALA A 11 52.79 -33.04 -2.67
C ALA A 11 52.16 -32.77 -4.06
N ALA A 12 51.43 -33.74 -4.59
CA ALA A 12 50.61 -33.53 -5.78
C ALA A 12 49.43 -32.61 -5.40
N ALA A 13 49.46 -31.36 -5.84
CA ALA A 13 48.30 -30.49 -5.79
C ALA A 13 47.23 -31.04 -6.76
N VAL A 14 46.18 -31.68 -6.21
CA VAL A 14 44.99 -32.05 -6.98
C VAL A 14 44.27 -30.76 -7.31
N THR A 15 44.49 -30.19 -8.48
CA THR A 15 43.61 -29.18 -9.07
C THR A 15 42.31 -29.87 -9.42
N VAL A 16 41.28 -29.64 -8.60
CA VAL A 16 39.89 -30.00 -8.94
C VAL A 16 39.53 -29.14 -10.16
N LEU A 17 39.61 -29.70 -11.35
CA LEU A 17 39.05 -29.10 -12.55
C LEU A 17 37.52 -29.06 -12.35
N HIS A 18 36.99 -27.91 -11.94
CA HIS A 18 35.57 -27.70 -11.96
C HIS A 18 35.09 -27.70 -13.42
N ALA A 19 34.04 -28.46 -13.71
CA ALA A 19 33.46 -28.49 -15.05
C ALA A 19 33.12 -27.06 -15.48
N GLN A 20 33.60 -26.64 -16.64
CA GLN A 20 33.39 -25.33 -17.19
C GLN A 20 32.26 -25.42 -18.21
N ASN A 21 31.21 -24.57 -18.04
CA ASN A 21 30.12 -24.45 -18.99
C ASN A 21 30.58 -23.71 -20.27
N ALA A 22 29.77 -23.76 -21.33
CA ALA A 22 30.07 -23.02 -22.55
C ALA A 22 30.17 -21.50 -22.23
N ALA A 23 31.18 -20.87 -22.84
CA ALA A 23 31.40 -19.42 -22.68
C ALA A 23 30.22 -18.61 -23.24
N VAL A 24 29.88 -17.55 -22.57
CA VAL A 24 28.72 -16.66 -22.85
C VAL A 24 29.21 -15.25 -23.14
N THR A 25 28.68 -14.64 -24.19
CA THR A 25 28.84 -13.21 -24.42
C THR A 25 27.60 -12.46 -23.97
N ILE A 26 27.80 -11.46 -23.13
CA ILE A 26 26.75 -10.52 -22.68
C ILE A 26 27.03 -9.17 -23.30
N THR A 27 26.03 -8.56 -23.91
CA THR A 27 26.10 -7.20 -24.44
C THR A 27 25.09 -6.34 -23.74
N VAL A 28 25.54 -5.29 -23.07
CA VAL A 28 24.72 -4.26 -22.45
C VAL A 28 24.82 -2.98 -23.28
N ASP A 29 23.70 -2.45 -23.70
CA ASP A 29 23.61 -1.20 -24.45
C ASP A 29 22.83 -0.16 -23.64
N ALA A 30 23.55 0.76 -23.01
CA ALA A 30 22.96 1.79 -22.15
C ALA A 30 22.11 2.81 -22.92
N GLY A 31 22.28 2.92 -24.25
CA GLY A 31 21.49 3.80 -25.10
C GLY A 31 20.18 3.18 -25.61
N ALA A 32 19.99 1.87 -25.45
CA ALA A 32 18.86 1.14 -26.07
C ALA A 32 17.84 0.63 -25.05
N ASN A 33 16.58 0.56 -25.48
CA ASN A 33 15.44 0.03 -24.71
C ASN A 33 15.30 0.69 -23.30
N ARG A 34 15.63 1.94 -23.21
CA ARG A 34 15.59 2.70 -21.94
C ARG A 34 14.16 2.79 -21.42
N ARG A 35 13.96 2.35 -20.18
CA ARG A 35 12.66 2.39 -19.51
C ARG A 35 12.85 2.68 -18.03
N ALA A 36 12.08 3.63 -17.50
CA ALA A 36 12.03 3.86 -16.06
C ALA A 36 11.54 2.60 -15.33
N VAL A 37 12.20 2.22 -14.25
CA VAL A 37 11.81 1.12 -13.36
C VAL A 37 11.03 1.72 -12.20
N ASN A 38 9.74 1.38 -12.10
CA ASN A 38 8.96 1.79 -10.93
C ASN A 38 9.45 1.03 -9.70
N PRO A 39 9.93 1.70 -8.64
CA PRO A 39 10.40 1.00 -7.44
C PRO A 39 9.32 0.12 -6.79
N ALA A 40 8.03 0.41 -6.98
CA ALA A 40 6.94 -0.38 -6.42
C ALA A 40 6.88 -1.84 -6.91
N ILE A 41 7.68 -2.24 -7.92
CA ILE A 41 7.82 -3.67 -8.31
C ILE A 41 8.55 -4.53 -7.27
N TYR A 42 9.26 -3.91 -6.32
CA TYR A 42 10.00 -4.58 -5.25
C TYR A 42 9.20 -4.66 -3.93
N GLY A 43 7.88 -4.62 -4.02
CA GLY A 43 6.98 -4.72 -2.87
C GLY A 43 6.96 -6.11 -2.24
N VAL A 44 6.46 -6.15 -1.01
CA VAL A 44 6.31 -7.36 -0.20
C VAL A 44 4.99 -7.34 0.57
N ALA A 45 4.53 -8.54 0.98
CA ALA A 45 3.39 -8.69 1.88
C ALA A 45 3.86 -9.15 3.27
N TYR A 46 3.25 -8.62 4.34
CA TYR A 46 3.46 -9.05 5.73
C TYR A 46 4.92 -9.01 6.22
N ALA A 47 5.67 -8.01 5.82
CA ALA A 47 6.99 -7.75 6.35
C ALA A 47 6.93 -7.07 7.73
N THR A 48 7.88 -7.36 8.60
CA THR A 48 8.13 -6.54 9.77
C THR A 48 8.76 -5.20 9.37
N THR A 49 8.63 -4.18 10.23
CA THR A 49 9.30 -2.88 10.01
C THR A 49 10.80 -3.03 9.76
N ALA A 50 11.47 -3.91 10.51
CA ALA A 50 12.90 -4.19 10.33
C ALA A 50 13.21 -4.81 8.96
N GLN A 51 12.36 -5.72 8.47
CA GLN A 51 12.51 -6.30 7.13
C GLN A 51 12.28 -5.27 6.02
N LEU A 52 11.28 -4.39 6.17
CA LEU A 52 11.05 -3.30 5.22
C LEU A 52 12.25 -2.38 5.11
N GLN A 53 12.85 -2.01 6.24
CA GLN A 53 14.05 -1.18 6.30
C GLN A 53 15.28 -1.88 5.70
N ASP A 54 15.50 -3.16 6.03
CA ASP A 54 16.65 -3.93 5.55
C ASP A 54 16.54 -4.27 4.06
N LEU A 55 15.33 -4.60 3.57
CA LEU A 55 15.06 -4.78 2.14
C LEU A 55 15.02 -3.45 1.37
N ASN A 56 14.93 -2.32 2.05
CA ASN A 56 14.59 -1.03 1.43
C ASN A 56 13.35 -1.18 0.53
N ALA A 57 12.31 -1.88 1.05
CA ALA A 57 11.12 -2.22 0.31
C ALA A 57 10.21 -0.99 0.13
N PRO A 58 9.82 -0.64 -1.10
CA PRO A 58 9.07 0.59 -1.37
C PRO A 58 7.56 0.45 -1.20
N LEU A 59 7.06 -0.78 -1.19
CA LEU A 59 5.62 -1.09 -1.11
C LEU A 59 5.37 -2.22 -0.12
N HIS A 60 4.33 -2.09 0.70
CA HIS A 60 3.91 -3.12 1.64
C HIS A 60 2.42 -3.40 1.48
N ARG A 61 2.07 -4.67 1.16
CA ARG A 61 0.70 -5.10 0.89
C ARG A 61 0.08 -5.80 2.09
N TYR A 62 -1.14 -5.40 2.43
CA TYR A 62 -2.06 -6.06 3.34
C TYR A 62 -3.17 -6.72 2.53
N GLY A 63 -3.19 -8.05 2.45
CA GLY A 63 -4.08 -8.81 1.59
C GLY A 63 -4.22 -10.27 2.02
N GLY A 64 -4.74 -11.11 1.10
CA GLY A 64 -5.01 -12.53 1.32
C GLY A 64 -6.41 -12.80 1.88
N ASN A 65 -6.82 -14.08 1.93
CA ASN A 65 -8.19 -14.51 2.21
C ASN A 65 -8.80 -13.96 3.51
N ASN A 66 -8.02 -13.86 4.58
CA ASN A 66 -8.50 -13.34 5.86
C ASN A 66 -8.86 -11.84 5.80
N THR A 67 -8.30 -11.08 4.86
CA THR A 67 -8.63 -9.67 4.70
C THR A 67 -9.99 -9.46 4.04
N SER A 68 -10.45 -10.38 3.18
CA SER A 68 -11.80 -10.38 2.61
C SER A 68 -12.91 -10.39 3.65
N ARG A 69 -12.62 -10.88 4.84
CA ARG A 69 -13.59 -11.08 5.92
C ARG A 69 -13.31 -10.21 7.15
N TYR A 70 -12.46 -9.18 7.00
CA TYR A 70 -12.10 -8.30 8.10
C TYR A 70 -13.24 -7.32 8.43
N ASN A 71 -13.70 -7.39 9.68
CA ASN A 71 -14.62 -6.43 10.26
C ASN A 71 -13.84 -5.41 11.08
N TRP A 72 -13.66 -4.23 10.53
CA TRP A 72 -12.85 -3.17 11.13
C TRP A 72 -13.45 -2.62 12.44
N GLU A 73 -14.79 -2.57 12.58
CA GLU A 73 -15.45 -2.11 13.81
C GLU A 73 -15.19 -3.05 14.97
N LEU A 74 -15.18 -4.35 14.71
CA LEU A 74 -14.90 -5.38 15.71
C LEU A 74 -13.39 -5.66 15.85
N ASN A 75 -12.56 -5.18 14.94
CA ASN A 75 -11.16 -5.57 14.80
C ASN A 75 -11.02 -7.08 14.86
N ALA A 76 -11.64 -7.77 13.91
CA ALA A 76 -11.73 -9.23 13.83
C ALA A 76 -11.81 -9.69 12.38
N ASP A 77 -11.35 -10.90 12.09
CA ASP A 77 -11.53 -11.51 10.78
C ASP A 77 -12.14 -12.91 10.86
N ASN A 78 -12.74 -13.37 9.75
CA ASN A 78 -13.06 -14.78 9.56
C ASN A 78 -12.00 -15.40 8.65
N ARG A 79 -11.41 -16.50 9.06
CA ARG A 79 -10.26 -17.13 8.40
C ARG A 79 -10.64 -17.91 7.14
N GLY A 80 -11.94 -18.06 6.82
CA GLY A 80 -12.39 -18.85 5.68
C GLY A 80 -11.85 -20.28 5.71
N ALA A 81 -11.57 -20.83 4.55
CA ALA A 81 -11.01 -22.17 4.40
C ALA A 81 -9.56 -22.30 4.93
N ASP A 82 -8.85 -21.19 5.13
CA ASP A 82 -7.47 -21.20 5.63
C ASP A 82 -7.40 -21.67 7.09
N TRP A 83 -8.49 -21.47 7.88
CA TRP A 83 -8.55 -21.94 9.25
C TRP A 83 -10.00 -22.15 9.73
N TYR A 84 -10.59 -23.28 9.39
CA TYR A 84 -11.86 -23.80 9.91
C TYR A 84 -13.04 -22.82 9.91
N PHE A 85 -13.02 -21.80 9.06
CA PHE A 85 -14.07 -20.77 8.96
C PHE A 85 -14.40 -20.10 10.30
N GLU A 86 -13.36 -19.89 11.09
CA GLU A 86 -13.46 -19.21 12.38
C GLU A 86 -13.47 -17.70 12.24
N SER A 87 -14.37 -17.04 12.94
CA SER A 87 -14.28 -15.60 13.24
C SER A 87 -13.49 -15.39 14.52
N VAL A 88 -12.35 -14.73 14.38
CA VAL A 88 -11.34 -14.56 15.43
C VAL A 88 -11.11 -13.07 15.69
N ALA A 89 -11.13 -12.70 16.98
CA ALA A 89 -10.82 -11.34 17.40
C ALA A 89 -9.30 -11.10 17.36
N GLU A 90 -8.89 -9.91 16.91
CA GLU A 90 -7.56 -9.41 17.22
C GLU A 90 -7.40 -9.13 18.73
N SER A 91 -6.16 -9.02 19.19
CA SER A 91 -5.86 -8.77 20.60
C SER A 91 -6.44 -7.45 21.11
N SER A 92 -6.47 -6.43 20.27
CA SER A 92 -7.09 -5.13 20.57
C SER A 92 -8.57 -5.12 20.20
N ALA A 93 -9.39 -4.52 21.05
CA ALA A 93 -10.81 -4.25 20.77
C ALA A 93 -11.02 -2.91 20.04
N THR A 94 -9.98 -2.12 19.84
CA THR A 94 -10.08 -0.82 19.18
C THR A 94 -10.46 -1.00 17.70
N PRO A 95 -11.54 -0.37 17.22
CA PRO A 95 -11.92 -0.43 15.81
C PRO A 95 -10.77 -0.02 14.89
N GLY A 96 -10.53 -0.81 13.84
CA GLY A 96 -9.52 -0.53 12.82
C GLY A 96 -8.06 -0.72 13.23
N GLN A 97 -7.76 -1.05 14.49
CA GLN A 97 -6.39 -1.08 15.04
C GLN A 97 -5.41 -1.89 14.16
N ARG A 98 -5.81 -3.05 13.65
CA ARG A 98 -4.97 -3.88 12.79
C ARG A 98 -4.57 -3.16 11.49
N GLY A 99 -5.53 -2.46 10.86
CA GLY A 99 -5.24 -1.66 9.68
C GLY A 99 -4.36 -0.45 9.98
N ASP A 100 -4.61 0.21 11.12
CA ASP A 100 -3.80 1.34 11.58
C ASP A 100 -2.35 0.94 11.84
N ASP A 101 -2.15 -0.15 12.57
CA ASP A 101 -0.82 -0.67 12.89
C ASP A 101 -0.07 -1.08 11.61
N PHE A 102 -0.78 -1.65 10.64
CA PHE A 102 -0.18 -1.97 9.35
C PHE A 102 0.31 -0.71 8.62
N VAL A 103 -0.50 0.35 8.56
CA VAL A 103 -0.11 1.63 7.94
C VAL A 103 1.08 2.25 8.65
N LEU A 104 1.06 2.30 10.00
CA LEU A 104 2.14 2.86 10.80
C LEU A 104 3.45 2.08 10.62
N ASN A 105 3.39 0.74 10.71
CA ASN A 105 4.55 -0.13 10.54
C ASN A 105 5.15 -0.04 9.14
N SER A 106 4.31 0.03 8.11
CA SER A 106 4.76 0.23 6.73
C SER A 106 5.53 1.53 6.57
N ARG A 107 4.98 2.64 7.07
CA ARG A 107 5.62 3.96 7.01
C ARG A 107 6.91 4.02 7.83
N ALA A 108 6.92 3.46 9.02
CA ALA A 108 8.13 3.34 9.83
C ALA A 108 9.23 2.51 9.15
N GLY A 109 8.82 1.55 8.30
CA GLY A 109 9.70 0.77 7.43
C GLY A 109 10.16 1.51 6.16
N GLY A 110 9.60 2.68 5.86
CA GLY A 110 9.87 3.44 4.62
C GLY A 110 9.07 2.96 3.41
N ALA A 111 8.06 2.09 3.60
CA ALA A 111 7.23 1.54 2.54
C ALA A 111 5.86 2.24 2.44
N VAL A 112 5.34 2.33 1.23
CA VAL A 112 3.96 2.78 0.98
C VAL A 112 3.00 1.63 1.30
N PRO A 113 2.02 1.79 2.20
CA PRO A 113 1.03 0.77 2.49
C PRO A 113 0.00 0.66 1.37
N MET A 114 -0.45 -0.59 1.12
CA MET A 114 -1.53 -0.96 0.21
C MET A 114 -2.50 -1.87 0.97
N VAL A 115 -3.77 -1.48 1.13
CA VAL A 115 -4.72 -2.10 2.08
C VAL A 115 -5.94 -2.65 1.36
N THR A 116 -6.25 -3.92 1.63
CA THR A 116 -7.44 -4.60 1.11
C THR A 116 -8.70 -4.17 1.87
N VAL A 117 -9.71 -3.76 1.12
CA VAL A 117 -11.06 -3.45 1.59
C VAL A 117 -11.99 -4.60 1.17
N PRO A 118 -12.68 -5.26 2.11
CA PRO A 118 -13.65 -6.32 1.80
C PRO A 118 -14.78 -5.82 0.89
N ILE A 119 -15.05 -6.55 -0.20
CA ILE A 119 -16.24 -6.33 -1.01
C ILE A 119 -17.19 -7.55 -1.04
N ILE A 120 -16.77 -8.68 -0.48
CA ILE A 120 -17.62 -9.84 -0.26
C ILE A 120 -18.78 -9.48 0.68
N GLU A 121 -19.92 -10.14 0.54
CA GLU A 121 -21.19 -9.77 1.19
C GLU A 121 -21.18 -9.88 2.73
N TYR A 122 -20.22 -10.59 3.33
CA TYR A 122 -20.16 -10.85 4.76
C TYR A 122 -18.76 -10.63 5.33
N VAL A 123 -18.69 -10.08 6.55
CA VAL A 123 -17.47 -9.93 7.35
C VAL A 123 -17.65 -10.55 8.73
N ALA A 124 -16.57 -10.73 9.46
CA ALA A 124 -16.57 -11.43 10.74
C ALA A 124 -17.53 -10.84 11.78
N LYS A 125 -18.13 -11.74 12.56
CA LYS A 125 -18.91 -11.48 13.78
C LYS A 125 -18.22 -12.15 14.97
N LEU A 126 -18.36 -11.57 16.15
CA LEU A 126 -17.88 -12.16 17.39
C LEU A 126 -19.05 -12.48 18.32
N GLY A 127 -18.86 -13.50 19.14
CA GLY A 127 -19.75 -13.83 20.23
C GLY A 127 -19.62 -12.89 21.43
N ALA A 128 -20.33 -13.20 22.50
CA ALA A 128 -20.25 -12.45 23.75
C ALA A 128 -18.80 -12.38 24.26
N ASN A 129 -18.42 -11.22 24.81
CA ASN A 129 -17.05 -10.95 25.28
C ASN A 129 -15.96 -11.18 24.21
N ARG A 130 -16.28 -10.92 22.94
CA ARG A 130 -15.39 -11.10 21.79
C ARG A 130 -14.95 -12.57 21.59
N SER A 131 -15.76 -13.54 22.02
CA SER A 131 -15.46 -14.96 21.82
C SER A 131 -15.51 -15.34 20.34
N LYS A 132 -14.70 -16.34 19.97
CA LYS A 132 -14.70 -16.94 18.63
C LYS A 132 -16.08 -17.48 18.25
N LEU A 133 -16.40 -17.43 16.97
CA LEU A 133 -17.53 -18.10 16.35
C LEU A 133 -17.03 -18.92 15.15
N ALA A 134 -17.76 -19.95 14.77
CA ALA A 134 -17.44 -20.78 13.61
C ALA A 134 -18.65 -20.89 12.67
N SER A 135 -18.42 -20.75 11.36
CA SER A 135 -19.47 -20.89 10.36
C SER A 135 -19.96 -22.33 10.21
N PHE A 136 -19.13 -23.32 10.58
CA PHE A 136 -19.46 -24.74 10.55
C PHE A 136 -19.28 -25.37 11.95
N ASP A 137 -20.01 -24.84 12.94
CA ASP A 137 -19.99 -25.35 14.31
C ASP A 137 -20.56 -26.78 14.37
N SER A 138 -19.79 -27.74 14.89
CA SER A 138 -20.19 -29.14 14.98
C SER A 138 -21.40 -29.37 15.87
N ARG A 139 -21.70 -28.45 16.77
CA ARG A 139 -22.92 -28.52 17.64
C ARG A 139 -24.19 -28.19 16.83
N VAL A 140 -24.06 -27.48 15.71
CA VAL A 140 -25.15 -27.08 14.82
C VAL A 140 -25.22 -28.01 13.60
N TYR A 141 -24.06 -28.26 12.96
CA TYR A 141 -23.98 -28.97 11.68
C TYR A 141 -23.52 -30.44 11.79
N GLY A 142 -23.38 -30.96 13.02
CA GLY A 142 -22.97 -32.33 13.26
C GLY A 142 -21.46 -32.55 13.13
N ALA A 143 -21.05 -33.82 13.31
CA ALA A 143 -19.65 -34.21 13.19
C ALA A 143 -19.17 -34.04 11.73
N GLN A 144 -17.98 -33.51 11.55
CA GLN A 144 -17.35 -33.20 10.27
C GLN A 144 -16.00 -33.90 10.15
N ASP A 145 -15.42 -33.90 8.95
CA ASP A 145 -14.21 -34.65 8.62
C ASP A 145 -12.98 -34.18 9.38
N ASP A 146 -12.90 -32.85 9.64
CA ASP A 146 -11.82 -32.25 10.41
C ASP A 146 -12.27 -30.98 11.15
N CYS A 147 -11.68 -30.72 12.32
CA CYS A 147 -11.99 -29.56 13.17
C CYS A 147 -10.71 -28.99 13.81
N ASP A 148 -10.77 -27.77 14.32
CA ASP A 148 -9.68 -27.18 15.11
C ASP A 148 -9.60 -27.80 16.51
N TRP A 149 -9.11 -29.00 16.59
CA TRP A 149 -9.04 -29.80 17.83
C TRP A 149 -8.22 -29.14 18.93
N GLN A 150 -7.34 -28.21 18.57
CA GLN A 150 -6.41 -27.61 19.52
C GLN A 150 -6.95 -26.34 20.15
N TRP A 151 -7.59 -25.46 19.36
CA TRP A 151 -7.89 -24.09 19.79
C TRP A 151 -9.38 -23.79 19.88
N PHE A 152 -10.21 -24.47 19.08
CA PHE A 152 -11.67 -24.31 19.07
C PHE A 152 -12.34 -25.57 18.51
N PRO A 153 -12.46 -26.67 19.31
CA PRO A 153 -12.89 -27.97 18.81
C PRO A 153 -14.29 -28.03 18.17
N GLN A 154 -15.10 -27.00 18.34
CA GLN A 154 -16.40 -26.89 17.69
C GLN A 154 -16.31 -26.33 16.29
N ALA A 155 -15.24 -25.64 15.95
CA ALA A 155 -15.02 -25.10 14.60
C ALA A 155 -14.49 -26.19 13.69
N CYS A 156 -15.18 -26.44 12.60
CA CYS A 156 -14.85 -27.51 11.68
C CYS A 156 -14.73 -27.03 10.24
N ASN A 157 -14.25 -27.94 9.38
CA ASN A 157 -13.93 -27.63 7.99
C ASN A 157 -15.14 -27.59 7.05
N GLY A 158 -16.38 -27.79 7.51
CA GLY A 158 -17.57 -27.80 6.66
C GLY A 158 -17.62 -28.97 5.68
N MET A 159 -17.01 -30.13 6.02
CA MET A 159 -17.00 -31.33 5.18
C MET A 159 -17.53 -32.52 5.96
N ILE A 160 -18.35 -33.37 5.32
CA ILE A 160 -18.86 -34.63 5.88
C ILE A 160 -18.69 -35.73 4.81
N GLY A 161 -17.85 -36.71 5.09
CA GLY A 161 -17.55 -37.79 4.15
C GLY A 161 -17.00 -37.29 2.82
N GLY A 162 -16.16 -36.26 2.83
CA GLY A 162 -15.58 -35.61 1.63
C GLY A 162 -16.55 -34.73 0.86
N GLN A 163 -17.78 -34.52 1.35
CA GLN A 163 -18.77 -33.65 0.73
C GLN A 163 -18.92 -32.36 1.51
N ALA A 164 -19.02 -31.22 0.83
CA ALA A 164 -19.23 -29.92 1.47
C ALA A 164 -20.61 -29.85 2.13
N VAL A 165 -20.67 -29.29 3.33
CA VAL A 165 -21.91 -28.92 3.99
C VAL A 165 -22.51 -27.73 3.27
N PHE A 166 -23.77 -27.85 2.84
CA PHE A 166 -24.55 -26.79 2.20
C PHE A 166 -25.70 -26.34 3.09
N GLY A 167 -26.10 -25.08 2.94
CA GLY A 167 -27.24 -24.51 3.67
C GLY A 167 -26.92 -24.12 5.11
N ASN A 168 -25.65 -23.96 5.45
CA ASN A 168 -25.26 -23.29 6.69
C ASN A 168 -25.80 -21.85 6.71
N ASN A 169 -26.05 -21.32 7.90
CA ASN A 169 -26.46 -19.94 8.06
C ASN A 169 -25.22 -19.00 8.09
N PRO A 170 -25.02 -18.14 7.10
CA PRO A 170 -23.88 -17.20 7.11
C PRO A 170 -23.79 -16.35 8.37
N LEU A 171 -24.93 -16.04 9.00
CA LEU A 171 -25.00 -15.18 10.20
C LEU A 171 -24.54 -15.87 11.50
N ASP A 172 -24.19 -17.15 11.47
CA ASP A 172 -23.67 -17.84 12.66
C ASP A 172 -22.34 -17.25 13.12
N ALA A 173 -21.44 -16.96 12.17
CA ALA A 173 -20.13 -16.39 12.46
C ALA A 173 -19.86 -15.07 11.73
N ASN A 174 -20.83 -14.51 11.01
CA ASN A 174 -20.61 -13.30 10.21
C ASN A 174 -21.78 -12.32 10.35
N VAL A 175 -21.54 -11.08 9.89
CA VAL A 175 -22.54 -10.02 9.69
C VAL A 175 -22.47 -9.51 8.26
N LEU A 176 -23.54 -8.89 7.77
CA LEU A 176 -23.55 -8.30 6.44
C LEU A 176 -22.49 -7.19 6.33
N ASN A 177 -21.75 -7.25 5.26
CA ASN A 177 -20.90 -6.16 4.80
C ASN A 177 -21.72 -5.14 4.00
N SER A 178 -21.24 -3.92 3.88
CA SER A 178 -21.86 -2.89 3.05
C SER A 178 -20.86 -1.82 2.62
N THR A 179 -21.17 -1.11 1.55
CA THR A 179 -20.43 0.08 1.13
C THR A 179 -20.37 1.14 2.22
N THR A 180 -21.42 1.27 3.04
CA THR A 180 -21.44 2.20 4.19
C THR A 180 -20.43 1.80 5.25
N LEU A 181 -20.35 0.51 5.60
CA LEU A 181 -19.38 0.00 6.57
C LEU A 181 -17.95 0.25 6.11
N GLN A 182 -17.65 -0.02 4.83
CA GLN A 182 -16.30 0.14 4.30
C GLN A 182 -15.95 1.63 4.06
N ALA A 183 -16.91 2.47 3.65
CA ALA A 183 -16.71 3.92 3.58
C ALA A 183 -16.38 4.51 4.96
N ALA A 184 -16.98 3.99 6.03
CA ALA A 184 -16.65 4.41 7.39
C ALA A 184 -15.21 4.01 7.77
N TRP A 185 -14.72 2.84 7.34
CA TRP A 185 -13.32 2.45 7.54
C TRP A 185 -12.36 3.35 6.75
N VAL A 186 -12.67 3.66 5.48
CA VAL A 186 -11.88 4.62 4.70
C VAL A 186 -11.90 6.00 5.37
N SER A 187 -13.05 6.45 5.90
CA SER A 187 -13.15 7.71 6.66
C SER A 187 -12.29 7.70 7.91
N HIS A 188 -12.20 6.56 8.61
CA HIS A 188 -11.30 6.38 9.74
C HIS A 188 -9.83 6.57 9.32
N PHE A 189 -9.39 5.98 8.20
CA PHE A 189 -8.04 6.19 7.68
C PHE A 189 -7.78 7.65 7.31
N VAL A 190 -8.74 8.30 6.65
CA VAL A 190 -8.61 9.72 6.27
C VAL A 190 -8.52 10.62 7.51
N GLN A 191 -9.34 10.37 8.52
CA GLN A 191 -9.28 11.13 9.79
C GLN A 191 -7.94 10.94 10.51
N ARG A 192 -7.38 9.74 10.47
CA ARG A 192 -6.15 9.40 11.19
C ARG A 192 -4.88 9.79 10.44
N PHE A 193 -4.85 9.65 9.13
CA PHE A 193 -3.64 9.74 8.32
C PHE A 193 -3.70 10.82 7.22
N GLY A 194 -4.82 11.48 7.04
CA GLY A 194 -5.05 12.41 5.93
C GLY A 194 -5.54 11.70 4.65
N ARG A 195 -5.89 12.49 3.64
CA ARG A 195 -6.23 11.98 2.31
C ARG A 195 -4.99 11.50 1.58
N ALA A 196 -5.16 10.67 0.56
CA ALA A 196 -4.07 10.17 -0.27
C ALA A 196 -3.23 11.32 -0.89
N ALA A 197 -3.87 12.39 -1.35
CA ALA A 197 -3.20 13.59 -1.86
C ALA A 197 -2.37 14.33 -0.81
N ASP A 198 -2.72 14.19 0.47
CA ASP A 198 -2.07 14.86 1.60
C ASP A 198 -1.09 13.93 2.34
N GLY A 199 -0.65 12.84 1.69
CA GLY A 199 0.26 11.85 2.28
C GLY A 199 -0.45 10.77 3.11
N GLY A 200 -1.77 10.66 3.04
CA GLY A 200 -2.57 9.60 3.65
C GLY A 200 -2.40 8.23 2.99
N LEU A 201 -3.34 7.31 3.22
CA LEU A 201 -3.33 5.99 2.59
C LEU A 201 -3.65 6.13 1.09
N LYS A 202 -2.68 5.76 0.26
CA LYS A 202 -2.76 5.98 -1.19
C LYS A 202 -3.50 4.86 -1.92
N TYR A 203 -3.27 3.59 -1.54
CA TYR A 203 -3.73 2.43 -2.28
C TYR A 203 -4.75 1.62 -1.49
N TYR A 204 -5.92 1.39 -2.09
CA TYR A 204 -6.96 0.51 -1.62
C TYR A 204 -7.15 -0.63 -2.62
N ILE A 205 -7.15 -1.86 -2.14
CA ILE A 205 -7.37 -3.07 -2.94
C ILE A 205 -8.82 -3.50 -2.75
N LEU A 206 -9.52 -3.79 -3.84
CA LEU A 206 -10.86 -4.35 -3.76
C LEU A 206 -10.78 -5.87 -3.57
N ASP A 207 -10.84 -6.31 -2.32
CA ASP A 207 -10.89 -7.72 -1.91
C ASP A 207 -9.73 -8.61 -2.40
N ASN A 208 -9.97 -9.93 -2.49
CA ASN A 208 -8.99 -10.96 -2.80
C ASN A 208 -9.67 -12.14 -3.52
N GLU A 209 -9.18 -12.49 -4.72
CA GLU A 209 -9.42 -13.76 -5.44
C GLU A 209 -10.90 -14.15 -5.60
N TYR A 210 -11.71 -13.29 -6.20
CA TYR A 210 -13.18 -13.45 -6.32
C TYR A 210 -13.61 -14.78 -6.94
N SER A 211 -12.90 -15.25 -7.94
CA SER A 211 -13.32 -16.43 -8.70
C SER A 211 -13.15 -17.74 -7.93
N ILE A 212 -12.51 -17.72 -6.76
CA ILE A 212 -12.41 -18.89 -5.88
C ILE A 212 -13.13 -18.73 -4.51
N TRP A 213 -13.93 -17.68 -4.33
CA TRP A 213 -14.71 -17.50 -3.09
C TRP A 213 -15.60 -18.70 -2.75
N HIS A 214 -16.13 -19.40 -3.76
CA HIS A 214 -16.92 -20.61 -3.57
C HIS A 214 -16.15 -21.78 -2.91
N SER A 215 -14.84 -21.64 -2.79
CA SER A 215 -13.95 -22.57 -2.07
C SER A 215 -13.42 -21.93 -0.78
N THR A 216 -12.78 -20.77 -0.90
CA THR A 216 -12.11 -20.09 0.22
C THR A 216 -13.07 -19.50 1.23
N HIS A 217 -14.26 -19.07 0.78
CA HIS A 217 -15.31 -18.44 1.60
C HIS A 217 -16.68 -19.11 1.41
N ARG A 218 -16.71 -20.44 1.21
CA ARG A 218 -17.94 -21.16 0.88
C ARG A 218 -19.01 -21.12 1.97
N ASP A 219 -18.65 -20.76 3.19
CA ASP A 219 -19.57 -20.53 4.30
C ASP A 219 -20.53 -19.35 4.06
N VAL A 220 -20.13 -18.37 3.28
CA VAL A 220 -20.93 -17.19 2.94
C VAL A 220 -21.15 -17.03 1.42
N TRP A 221 -20.29 -17.66 0.60
CA TRP A 221 -20.35 -17.59 -0.85
C TRP A 221 -20.23 -19.01 -1.47
N PRO A 222 -21.23 -19.90 -1.29
CA PRO A 222 -21.13 -21.31 -1.69
C PRO A 222 -21.23 -21.54 -3.20
N THR A 223 -21.70 -20.54 -3.96
CA THR A 223 -21.80 -20.58 -5.42
C THR A 223 -20.77 -19.62 -6.01
N GLY A 224 -20.02 -20.05 -7.02
CA GLY A 224 -19.02 -19.21 -7.66
C GLY A 224 -19.57 -17.87 -8.13
N ALA A 225 -18.81 -16.81 -7.92
CA ALA A 225 -19.19 -15.44 -8.29
C ALA A 225 -19.35 -15.32 -9.82
N ARG A 226 -20.43 -14.70 -10.27
CA ARG A 226 -20.67 -14.37 -11.68
C ARG A 226 -19.98 -13.08 -12.05
N MET A 227 -19.71 -12.91 -13.34
CA MET A 227 -19.05 -11.74 -13.89
C MET A 227 -19.72 -10.42 -13.46
N GLU A 228 -21.07 -10.35 -13.55
CA GLU A 228 -21.82 -9.13 -13.18
C GLU A 228 -21.77 -8.83 -11.68
N GLN A 229 -21.78 -9.87 -10.85
CA GLN A 229 -21.71 -9.69 -9.39
C GLN A 229 -20.38 -9.03 -9.00
N VAL A 230 -19.28 -9.47 -9.61
CA VAL A 230 -17.96 -8.88 -9.36
C VAL A 230 -17.90 -7.44 -9.89
N ARG A 231 -18.34 -7.18 -11.13
CA ARG A 231 -18.43 -5.84 -11.71
C ARG A 231 -19.20 -4.87 -10.80
N ASP A 232 -20.39 -5.29 -10.36
CA ASP A 232 -21.28 -4.44 -9.59
C ASP A 232 -20.72 -4.16 -8.18
N ALA A 233 -20.14 -5.18 -7.54
CA ALA A 233 -19.44 -5.00 -6.26
C ALA A 233 -18.24 -4.06 -6.40
N MET A 234 -17.35 -4.29 -7.37
CA MET A 234 -16.18 -3.42 -7.60
C MET A 234 -16.61 -1.97 -7.85
N THR A 235 -17.65 -1.76 -8.66
CA THR A 235 -18.18 -0.41 -8.95
C THR A 235 -18.68 0.27 -7.69
N ALA A 236 -19.52 -0.43 -6.92
CA ALA A 236 -20.13 0.12 -5.70
C ALA A 236 -19.09 0.48 -4.63
N TYR A 237 -18.15 -0.44 -4.34
CA TYR A 237 -17.16 -0.22 -3.29
C TYR A 237 -16.07 0.76 -3.70
N SER A 238 -15.62 0.76 -4.95
CA SER A 238 -14.74 1.81 -5.47
C SER A 238 -15.40 3.18 -5.37
N GLY A 239 -16.68 3.26 -5.75
CA GLY A 239 -17.47 4.47 -5.59
C GLY A 239 -17.50 4.96 -4.15
N ALA A 240 -17.72 4.05 -3.19
CA ALA A 240 -17.76 4.36 -1.76
C ALA A 240 -16.39 4.87 -1.25
N ILE A 241 -15.28 4.23 -1.63
CA ILE A 241 -13.91 4.66 -1.30
C ILE A 241 -13.66 6.08 -1.83
N LYS A 242 -13.89 6.29 -3.13
CA LYS A 242 -13.60 7.57 -3.81
C LYS A 242 -14.56 8.71 -3.44
N ASN A 243 -15.73 8.41 -2.87
CA ASN A 243 -16.59 9.42 -2.29
C ASN A 243 -16.02 9.98 -0.97
N VAL A 244 -15.29 9.18 -0.21
CA VAL A 244 -14.60 9.59 1.01
C VAL A 244 -13.26 10.26 0.68
N ASP A 245 -12.46 9.62 -0.16
CA ASP A 245 -11.17 10.14 -0.62
C ASP A 245 -11.07 10.09 -2.15
N PRO A 246 -11.42 11.19 -2.85
CA PRO A 246 -11.33 11.26 -4.30
C PRO A 246 -9.90 11.10 -4.86
N SER A 247 -8.88 11.25 -4.02
CA SER A 247 -7.47 11.12 -4.39
C SER A 247 -6.91 9.70 -4.19
N ALA A 248 -7.69 8.81 -3.58
CA ALA A 248 -7.31 7.41 -3.39
C ALA A 248 -7.22 6.65 -4.72
N LEU A 249 -6.23 5.78 -4.82
CA LEU A 249 -6.05 4.88 -5.95
C LEU A 249 -6.58 3.49 -5.60
N VAL A 250 -7.47 2.98 -6.44
CA VAL A 250 -8.15 1.70 -6.25
C VAL A 250 -7.53 0.66 -7.17
N ALA A 251 -7.13 -0.48 -6.60
CA ALA A 251 -6.53 -1.62 -7.28
C ALA A 251 -7.48 -2.83 -7.33
N GLY A 252 -7.41 -3.61 -8.37
CA GLY A 252 -8.14 -4.86 -8.55
C GLY A 252 -8.00 -5.38 -9.98
N PRO A 253 -8.53 -6.59 -10.28
CA PRO A 253 -9.44 -7.40 -9.47
C PRO A 253 -8.77 -8.41 -8.53
N GLU A 254 -7.44 -8.50 -8.43
CA GLU A 254 -6.73 -9.44 -7.54
C GLU A 254 -7.08 -10.92 -7.78
N GLU A 255 -7.24 -11.31 -9.06
CA GLU A 255 -7.58 -12.70 -9.40
C GLU A 255 -6.41 -13.65 -9.21
N TRP A 256 -6.69 -14.85 -8.68
CA TRP A 256 -5.71 -15.79 -8.14
C TRP A 256 -4.70 -16.37 -9.14
N GLY A 257 -5.06 -16.41 -10.43
CA GLY A 257 -4.21 -17.02 -11.45
C GLY A 257 -4.95 -17.31 -12.75
N TRP A 258 -4.36 -18.16 -13.59
CA TRP A 258 -4.77 -18.36 -14.98
C TRP A 258 -6.25 -18.64 -15.16
N SER A 259 -6.85 -19.58 -14.41
CA SER A 259 -8.29 -19.83 -14.52
C SER A 259 -9.13 -18.62 -14.15
N GLY A 260 -8.72 -17.85 -13.12
CA GLY A 260 -9.39 -16.63 -12.72
C GLY A 260 -9.26 -15.48 -13.72
N TYR A 261 -8.34 -15.58 -14.68
CA TYR A 261 -8.27 -14.58 -15.75
C TYR A 261 -9.28 -14.86 -16.88
N ILE A 262 -9.58 -16.14 -17.10
CA ILE A 262 -10.34 -16.61 -18.24
C ILE A 262 -11.80 -16.90 -17.86
N PHE A 263 -12.05 -17.42 -16.65
CA PHE A 263 -13.34 -17.91 -16.21
C PHE A 263 -13.77 -17.26 -14.90
N SER A 264 -15.04 -16.87 -14.79
CA SER A 264 -15.65 -16.44 -13.54
C SER A 264 -15.65 -17.58 -12.50
N GLY A 265 -15.87 -17.24 -11.25
CA GLY A 265 -16.02 -18.26 -10.19
C GLY A 265 -17.16 -19.23 -10.46
N TYR A 266 -18.26 -18.74 -11.05
CA TYR A 266 -19.38 -19.57 -11.43
C TYR A 266 -19.00 -20.60 -12.50
N ASP A 267 -18.30 -20.19 -13.54
CA ASP A 267 -17.85 -21.09 -14.59
C ASP A 267 -16.79 -22.07 -14.13
N GLN A 268 -15.87 -21.66 -13.23
CA GLN A 268 -14.90 -22.57 -12.62
C GLN A 268 -15.60 -23.67 -11.80
N GLN A 269 -16.56 -23.29 -10.95
CA GLN A 269 -17.34 -24.25 -10.17
C GLN A 269 -18.23 -25.13 -11.06
N TYR A 270 -18.87 -24.57 -12.08
CA TYR A 270 -19.70 -25.31 -13.04
C TYR A 270 -18.86 -26.30 -13.84
N GLY A 271 -17.75 -25.84 -14.43
CA GLY A 271 -16.85 -26.63 -15.25
C GLY A 271 -16.24 -27.83 -14.51
N SER A 272 -15.85 -27.61 -13.23
CA SER A 272 -15.32 -28.68 -12.38
C SER A 272 -16.33 -29.80 -12.13
N ARG A 273 -17.64 -29.50 -12.13
CA ARG A 273 -18.72 -30.46 -11.85
C ARG A 273 -19.31 -31.08 -13.11
N ASN A 274 -19.37 -30.33 -14.21
CA ASN A 274 -20.14 -30.68 -15.41
C ASN A 274 -19.26 -30.82 -16.66
N GLY A 275 -17.94 -30.58 -16.55
CA GLY A 275 -17.01 -30.54 -17.69
C GLY A 275 -16.91 -29.14 -18.31
N TRP A 276 -15.78 -28.90 -18.97
CA TRP A 276 -15.35 -27.57 -19.46
C TRP A 276 -15.81 -27.25 -20.88
N SER A 277 -16.64 -28.12 -21.51
CA SER A 277 -17.12 -27.93 -22.90
C SER A 277 -18.14 -26.81 -23.05
N PHE A 278 -18.88 -26.48 -21.99
CA PHE A 278 -19.85 -25.39 -21.95
C PHE A 278 -19.76 -24.67 -20.61
N LEU A 279 -19.62 -23.35 -20.66
CA LEU A 279 -19.45 -22.49 -19.50
C LEU A 279 -20.54 -21.41 -19.55
N PRO A 280 -21.57 -21.53 -18.69
CA PRO A 280 -22.81 -20.74 -18.82
C PRO A 280 -22.60 -19.23 -18.70
N ASP A 281 -21.75 -18.80 -17.79
CA ASP A 281 -21.52 -17.38 -17.52
C ASP A 281 -20.76 -16.72 -18.69
N ARG A 282 -19.69 -17.36 -19.15
CA ARG A 282 -18.95 -16.95 -20.35
C ARG A 282 -19.85 -16.95 -21.60
N ALA A 283 -20.70 -17.96 -21.74
CA ALA A 283 -21.62 -18.05 -22.88
C ALA A 283 -22.65 -16.90 -22.88
N ALA A 284 -23.14 -16.50 -21.69
CA ALA A 284 -24.05 -15.37 -21.54
C ALA A 284 -23.41 -14.04 -21.95
N HIS A 285 -22.07 -13.97 -21.90
CA HIS A 285 -21.27 -12.78 -22.26
C HIS A 285 -20.55 -12.93 -23.62
N GLY A 286 -21.17 -13.63 -24.56
CA GLY A 286 -20.67 -13.76 -25.94
C GLY A 286 -19.40 -14.59 -26.09
N GLY A 287 -19.05 -15.40 -25.10
CA GLY A 287 -17.85 -16.23 -25.08
C GLY A 287 -16.56 -15.48 -24.74
N MET A 288 -16.66 -14.25 -24.27
CA MET A 288 -15.52 -13.43 -23.89
C MET A 288 -14.85 -13.95 -22.61
N ASP A 289 -13.54 -13.85 -22.53
CA ASP A 289 -12.80 -14.17 -21.31
C ASP A 289 -13.14 -13.19 -20.18
N TYR A 290 -13.12 -13.67 -18.94
CA TYR A 290 -13.63 -12.94 -17.79
C TYR A 290 -12.92 -11.59 -17.56
N LEU A 291 -11.59 -11.53 -17.45
CA LEU A 291 -10.91 -10.25 -17.17
C LEU A 291 -11.02 -9.24 -18.32
N PRO A 292 -10.88 -9.59 -19.61
CA PRO A 292 -11.23 -8.71 -20.73
C PRO A 292 -12.64 -8.14 -20.64
N TRP A 293 -13.64 -8.98 -20.38
CA TRP A 293 -15.02 -8.54 -20.22
C TRP A 293 -15.16 -7.60 -19.01
N LEU A 294 -14.60 -7.96 -17.87
CA LEU A 294 -14.65 -7.14 -16.66
C LEU A 294 -14.06 -5.75 -16.92
N LEU A 295 -12.90 -5.66 -17.55
CA LEU A 295 -12.27 -4.39 -17.90
C LEU A 295 -13.16 -3.53 -18.81
N GLN A 296 -13.79 -4.13 -19.82
CA GLN A 296 -14.71 -3.41 -20.71
C GLN A 296 -15.93 -2.85 -19.97
N GLU A 297 -16.49 -3.63 -19.06
CA GLU A 297 -17.63 -3.22 -18.24
C GLU A 297 -17.25 -2.15 -17.22
N LEU A 298 -16.09 -2.30 -16.54
CA LEU A 298 -15.57 -1.30 -15.63
C LEU A 298 -15.24 0.02 -16.36
N LYS A 299 -14.80 -0.06 -17.63
CA LYS A 299 -14.63 1.13 -18.46
C LYS A 299 -15.96 1.82 -18.71
N THR A 300 -16.99 1.06 -19.09
CA THR A 300 -18.33 1.58 -19.31
C THR A 300 -18.87 2.29 -18.06
N ARG A 301 -18.71 1.68 -16.88
CA ARG A 301 -19.09 2.31 -15.61
C ARG A 301 -18.28 3.56 -15.32
N SER A 302 -16.97 3.52 -15.54
CA SER A 302 -16.08 4.67 -15.34
C SER A 302 -16.46 5.86 -16.23
N ASP A 303 -16.83 5.59 -17.50
CA ASP A 303 -17.24 6.62 -18.46
C ASP A 303 -18.57 7.25 -18.05
N ILE A 304 -19.54 6.45 -17.55
CA ILE A 304 -20.83 6.93 -17.04
C ILE A 304 -20.64 7.81 -15.80
N ASP A 305 -19.82 7.36 -14.85
CA ASP A 305 -19.63 8.05 -13.58
C ASP A 305 -18.57 9.16 -13.66
N HIS A 306 -17.93 9.36 -14.82
CA HIS A 306 -16.80 10.27 -15.04
C HIS A 306 -15.67 10.09 -14.03
N ARG A 307 -15.47 8.85 -13.58
CA ARG A 307 -14.52 8.48 -12.55
C ARG A 307 -14.10 7.02 -12.72
N ARG A 308 -12.79 6.75 -12.80
CA ARG A 308 -12.28 5.37 -12.92
C ARG A 308 -12.75 4.50 -11.75
N VAL A 309 -13.25 3.31 -12.06
CA VAL A 309 -13.56 2.30 -11.03
C VAL A 309 -12.26 1.74 -10.45
N ILE A 310 -11.30 1.39 -11.29
CA ILE A 310 -9.95 1.03 -10.86
C ILE A 310 -8.91 1.98 -11.45
N ASP A 311 -7.89 2.28 -10.68
CA ASP A 311 -6.73 3.09 -11.09
C ASP A 311 -5.52 2.22 -11.40
N LEU A 312 -5.51 0.96 -10.90
CA LEU A 312 -4.49 -0.05 -11.14
C LEU A 312 -5.17 -1.37 -11.45
N PHE A 313 -4.71 -2.02 -12.51
CA PHE A 313 -5.15 -3.37 -12.87
C PHE A 313 -4.16 -4.39 -12.32
N THR A 314 -4.57 -5.11 -11.27
CA THR A 314 -3.70 -5.99 -10.49
C THR A 314 -4.26 -7.41 -10.42
N VAL A 315 -3.34 -8.39 -10.48
CA VAL A 315 -3.63 -9.82 -10.43
C VAL A 315 -2.60 -10.56 -9.57
N HIS A 316 -2.88 -11.83 -9.24
CA HIS A 316 -1.93 -12.75 -8.63
C HIS A 316 -1.39 -13.73 -9.66
N TYR A 317 -0.20 -14.26 -9.47
CA TYR A 317 0.35 -15.32 -10.31
C TYR A 317 1.24 -16.27 -9.51
N TYR A 318 0.87 -17.53 -9.53
CA TYR A 318 1.65 -18.63 -8.98
C TYR A 318 1.89 -19.67 -10.06
N PRO A 319 3.15 -20.13 -10.28
CA PRO A 319 3.40 -21.20 -11.24
C PRO A 319 2.70 -22.49 -10.79
N GLN A 320 2.14 -23.22 -11.75
CA GLN A 320 1.21 -24.32 -11.47
C GLN A 320 1.85 -25.71 -11.52
N GLY A 321 3.18 -25.79 -11.63
CA GLY A 321 3.91 -27.05 -11.77
C GLY A 321 4.48 -27.62 -10.47
N GLY A 322 4.10 -27.02 -9.30
CA GLY A 322 4.61 -27.39 -7.99
C GLY A 322 5.82 -26.59 -7.53
N GLU A 323 6.20 -25.54 -8.25
CA GLU A 323 7.32 -24.66 -7.90
C GLU A 323 7.13 -23.98 -6.54
N PHE A 324 5.89 -23.57 -6.24
CA PHE A 324 5.51 -22.93 -4.99
C PHE A 324 5.14 -23.95 -3.91
N TRP A 325 4.44 -25.01 -4.28
CA TRP A 325 3.99 -26.03 -3.33
C TRP A 325 4.28 -27.46 -3.84
N PRO A 326 4.98 -28.31 -3.08
CA PRO A 326 5.61 -28.00 -1.79
C PRO A 326 6.82 -27.06 -2.00
N GLN A 327 6.92 -26.03 -1.17
CA GLN A 327 7.95 -24.96 -1.30
C GLN A 327 9.39 -25.47 -1.24
N ASP A 328 9.59 -26.60 -0.58
CA ASP A 328 10.91 -27.18 -0.30
C ASP A 328 11.37 -28.20 -1.37
N ASP A 329 10.59 -28.42 -2.44
CA ASP A 329 11.04 -29.31 -3.52
C ASP A 329 12.19 -28.64 -4.30
N VAL A 330 13.37 -29.17 -4.08
CA VAL A 330 14.62 -28.80 -4.73
C VAL A 330 15.25 -29.96 -5.51
N SER A 331 14.43 -30.94 -5.90
CA SER A 331 14.87 -31.96 -6.85
C SER A 331 15.40 -31.34 -8.13
N THR A 332 16.31 -32.00 -8.83
CA THR A 332 16.88 -31.53 -10.10
C THR A 332 15.78 -31.15 -11.10
N ALA A 333 14.72 -31.97 -11.19
CA ALA A 333 13.61 -31.72 -12.11
C ALA A 333 12.85 -30.41 -11.73
N MET A 334 12.59 -30.20 -10.44
CA MET A 334 11.91 -29.00 -9.97
C MET A 334 12.78 -27.75 -10.10
N GLN A 335 14.07 -27.84 -9.81
CA GLN A 335 14.99 -26.72 -10.03
C GLN A 335 15.00 -26.28 -11.50
N LEU A 336 15.09 -27.22 -12.43
CA LEU A 336 15.06 -26.90 -13.86
C LEU A 336 13.70 -26.34 -14.30
N ARG A 337 12.60 -26.85 -13.77
CA ARG A 337 11.26 -26.28 -14.03
C ARG A 337 11.16 -24.86 -13.48
N ARG A 338 11.57 -24.62 -12.23
CA ARG A 338 11.58 -23.28 -11.62
C ARG A 338 12.41 -22.28 -12.41
N ASN A 339 13.51 -22.71 -13.01
CA ASN A 339 14.34 -21.87 -13.89
C ASN A 339 13.60 -21.46 -15.18
N ARG A 340 12.74 -22.34 -15.73
CA ARG A 340 12.02 -22.09 -16.97
C ARG A 340 10.70 -21.35 -16.76
N SER A 341 9.99 -21.64 -15.69
CA SER A 341 8.61 -21.13 -15.48
C SER A 341 8.55 -19.60 -15.28
N THR A 342 9.64 -18.92 -14.94
CA THR A 342 9.72 -17.44 -14.94
C THR A 342 9.45 -16.85 -16.34
N ARG A 343 9.64 -17.63 -17.41
CA ARG A 343 9.30 -17.22 -18.80
C ARG A 343 7.82 -16.99 -19.02
N SER A 344 6.94 -17.61 -18.23
CA SER A 344 5.50 -17.34 -18.26
C SER A 344 5.16 -15.87 -18.02
N LEU A 345 6.05 -15.12 -17.38
CA LEU A 345 5.84 -13.69 -17.12
C LEU A 345 5.98 -12.82 -18.38
N TRP A 346 6.72 -13.28 -19.43
CA TRP A 346 7.09 -12.40 -20.53
C TRP A 346 7.27 -13.05 -21.90
N ASP A 347 7.71 -14.32 -21.99
CA ASP A 347 8.25 -14.90 -23.21
C ASP A 347 7.18 -15.41 -24.17
N PRO A 348 7.04 -14.83 -25.38
CA PRO A 348 6.06 -15.29 -26.37
C PRO A 348 6.41 -16.66 -27.00
N ALA A 349 7.65 -17.16 -26.80
CA ALA A 349 8.06 -18.47 -27.28
C ALA A 349 7.81 -19.58 -26.26
N TYR A 350 7.57 -19.24 -24.97
CA TYR A 350 7.39 -20.23 -23.92
C TYR A 350 5.92 -20.64 -23.80
N THR A 351 5.66 -21.94 -23.90
CA THR A 351 4.38 -22.55 -23.53
C THR A 351 4.51 -23.10 -22.12
N ASP A 352 3.60 -22.74 -21.23
CA ASP A 352 3.58 -23.22 -19.85
C ASP A 352 3.50 -24.75 -19.82
N GLU A 353 4.36 -25.39 -19.03
CA GLU A 353 4.54 -26.85 -19.00
C GLU A 353 3.51 -27.57 -18.11
N THR A 354 2.52 -26.84 -17.59
CA THR A 354 1.50 -27.36 -16.69
C THR A 354 0.16 -27.58 -17.40
N TRP A 355 -0.90 -27.76 -16.65
CA TRP A 355 -2.26 -27.84 -17.17
C TRP A 355 -2.70 -26.58 -17.94
N ILE A 356 -2.01 -25.45 -17.73
CA ILE A 356 -2.25 -24.21 -18.48
C ILE A 356 -2.01 -24.43 -19.97
N ASN A 357 -0.89 -25.05 -20.33
CA ASN A 357 -0.53 -25.43 -21.69
C ASN A 357 -0.79 -24.33 -22.74
N ASP A 358 -0.47 -23.09 -22.36
CA ASP A 358 -0.65 -21.88 -23.21
C ASP A 358 0.54 -20.93 -23.04
N LYS A 359 0.62 -19.96 -23.92
CA LYS A 359 1.59 -18.85 -23.86
C LYS A 359 1.06 -17.77 -22.92
N VAL A 360 1.42 -17.86 -21.64
CA VAL A 360 0.90 -16.97 -20.62
C VAL A 360 1.28 -15.51 -20.88
N GLN A 361 2.56 -15.21 -21.12
CA GLN A 361 3.06 -13.86 -21.42
C GLN A 361 2.44 -12.79 -20.50
N LEU A 362 2.45 -13.02 -19.18
CA LEU A 362 1.55 -12.32 -18.25
C LEU A 362 1.66 -10.80 -18.36
N ILE A 363 2.85 -10.22 -18.23
CA ILE A 363 3.01 -8.76 -18.22
C ILE A 363 2.60 -8.14 -19.56
N PRO A 364 3.05 -8.63 -20.74
CA PRO A 364 2.55 -8.17 -22.02
C PRO A 364 1.04 -8.32 -22.17
N ARG A 365 0.45 -9.42 -21.67
CA ARG A 365 -0.98 -9.68 -21.73
C ARG A 365 -1.78 -8.68 -20.91
N LEU A 366 -1.38 -8.40 -19.67
CA LEU A 366 -2.05 -7.39 -18.83
C LEU A 366 -2.01 -6.01 -19.50
N ARG A 367 -0.89 -5.61 -20.04
CA ARG A 367 -0.75 -4.37 -20.81
C ARG A 367 -1.67 -4.31 -22.02
N ASN A 368 -1.73 -5.40 -22.79
CA ASN A 368 -2.63 -5.51 -23.93
C ASN A 368 -4.10 -5.41 -23.51
N TRP A 369 -4.48 -6.04 -22.41
CA TRP A 369 -5.86 -6.00 -21.93
C TRP A 369 -6.28 -4.60 -21.49
N VAL A 370 -5.49 -3.88 -20.71
CA VAL A 370 -5.85 -2.51 -20.31
C VAL A 370 -5.88 -1.58 -21.51
N SER A 371 -4.97 -1.73 -22.47
CA SER A 371 -4.96 -0.89 -23.68
C SER A 371 -6.14 -1.15 -24.61
N THR A 372 -6.65 -2.39 -24.65
CA THR A 372 -7.74 -2.79 -25.53
C THR A 372 -9.12 -2.57 -24.90
N TYR A 373 -9.27 -2.89 -23.63
CA TYR A 373 -10.57 -3.00 -22.97
C TYR A 373 -10.82 -1.96 -21.87
N TYR A 374 -9.77 -1.23 -21.46
CA TYR A 374 -9.89 -0.20 -20.43
C TYR A 374 -9.23 1.11 -20.88
N TYR A 375 -8.32 1.67 -20.10
CA TYR A 375 -7.56 2.87 -20.47
C TYR A 375 -6.08 2.51 -20.63
N PRO A 376 -5.44 2.89 -21.76
CA PRO A 376 -4.06 2.47 -22.08
C PRO A 376 -2.99 2.90 -21.06
N ASP A 377 -3.27 3.96 -20.31
CA ASP A 377 -2.40 4.52 -19.28
C ASP A 377 -2.58 3.86 -17.90
N THR A 378 -3.46 2.86 -17.78
CA THR A 378 -3.69 2.16 -16.50
C THR A 378 -2.46 1.35 -16.11
N PRO A 379 -1.86 1.61 -14.94
CA PRO A 379 -0.77 0.78 -14.41
C PRO A 379 -1.20 -0.67 -14.21
N VAL A 380 -0.27 -1.61 -14.46
CA VAL A 380 -0.52 -3.04 -14.28
C VAL A 380 0.38 -3.62 -13.19
N GLY A 381 -0.13 -4.58 -12.43
CA GLY A 381 0.58 -5.15 -11.29
C GLY A 381 0.37 -6.64 -11.06
N ILE A 382 1.34 -7.24 -10.35
CA ILE A 382 1.27 -8.61 -9.82
C ILE A 382 1.44 -8.49 -8.32
N THR A 383 0.32 -8.49 -7.61
CA THR A 383 0.24 -8.15 -6.18
C THR A 383 0.36 -9.35 -5.25
N GLU A 384 0.33 -10.55 -5.81
CA GLU A 384 0.82 -11.78 -5.17
C GLU A 384 1.54 -12.66 -6.18
N TYR A 385 2.72 -13.14 -5.79
CA TYR A 385 3.47 -14.16 -6.52
C TYR A 385 4.48 -14.86 -5.61
N ASN A 386 4.78 -16.12 -5.87
CA ASN A 386 5.83 -16.85 -5.18
C ASN A 386 6.27 -18.06 -6.04
N TRP A 387 7.58 -18.29 -6.17
CA TRP A 387 8.17 -19.42 -6.89
C TRP A 387 8.76 -20.50 -5.97
N GLY A 388 8.53 -20.39 -4.63
CA GLY A 388 8.93 -21.36 -3.62
C GLY A 388 10.44 -21.48 -3.42
N ALA A 389 10.88 -22.57 -2.80
CA ALA A 389 12.27 -22.89 -2.47
C ALA A 389 13.03 -21.76 -1.76
N GLU A 390 12.39 -21.10 -0.81
CA GLU A 390 12.91 -19.91 -0.13
C GLU A 390 14.24 -20.16 0.57
N GLY A 391 14.39 -21.33 1.16
CA GLY A 391 15.61 -21.79 1.84
C GLY A 391 16.74 -22.26 0.91
N HIS A 392 16.54 -22.28 -0.40
CA HIS A 392 17.49 -22.79 -1.38
C HIS A 392 17.91 -21.73 -2.40
N ILE A 393 19.16 -21.81 -2.88
CA ILE A 393 19.70 -20.85 -3.87
C ILE A 393 18.89 -20.85 -5.19
N ASN A 394 18.21 -21.93 -5.54
CA ASN A 394 17.34 -21.98 -6.71
C ASN A 394 16.11 -21.06 -6.57
N GLY A 395 15.53 -20.94 -5.37
CA GLY A 395 14.49 -19.93 -5.10
C GLY A 395 15.04 -18.51 -5.19
N ALA A 396 16.28 -18.30 -4.74
CA ALA A 396 16.95 -17.01 -4.85
C ALA A 396 17.21 -16.61 -6.30
N THR A 397 17.67 -17.53 -7.17
CA THR A 397 17.87 -17.25 -8.60
C THR A 397 16.55 -16.97 -9.30
N ALA A 398 15.45 -17.68 -8.96
CA ALA A 398 14.14 -17.42 -9.49
C ALA A 398 13.61 -16.02 -9.07
N GLN A 399 13.76 -15.66 -7.78
CA GLN A 399 13.33 -14.35 -7.29
C GLN A 399 14.12 -13.20 -7.93
N ALA A 400 15.42 -13.37 -8.12
CA ALA A 400 16.26 -12.39 -8.81
C ALA A 400 15.84 -12.23 -10.29
N ASP A 401 15.57 -13.35 -10.96
CA ASP A 401 15.08 -13.38 -12.36
C ASP A 401 13.76 -12.61 -12.50
N ILE A 402 12.82 -12.86 -11.59
CA ILE A 402 11.50 -12.19 -11.56
C ILE A 402 11.67 -10.67 -11.43
N TYR A 403 12.50 -10.19 -10.52
CA TYR A 403 12.73 -8.76 -10.35
C TYR A 403 13.35 -8.12 -11.59
N GLY A 404 14.30 -8.82 -12.22
CA GLY A 404 14.87 -8.38 -13.49
C GLY A 404 13.83 -8.32 -14.63
N ILE A 405 12.97 -9.34 -14.72
CA ILE A 405 11.85 -9.39 -15.67
C ILE A 405 10.88 -8.24 -15.42
N PHE A 406 10.47 -7.99 -14.17
CA PHE A 406 9.55 -6.89 -13.84
C PHE A 406 10.08 -5.53 -14.30
N GLY A 407 11.36 -5.25 -14.04
CA GLY A 407 12.00 -4.01 -14.49
C GLY A 407 12.10 -3.93 -16.01
N ARG A 408 12.51 -5.00 -16.68
CA ARG A 408 12.67 -5.04 -18.15
C ARG A 408 11.34 -4.93 -18.88
N GLU A 409 10.31 -5.67 -18.45
CA GLU A 409 8.97 -5.65 -19.06
C GLU A 409 8.14 -4.45 -18.61
N GLY A 410 8.62 -3.66 -17.63
CA GLY A 410 7.99 -2.44 -17.16
C GLY A 410 6.70 -2.70 -16.39
N LEU A 411 6.68 -3.70 -15.51
CA LEU A 411 5.61 -3.84 -14.52
C LEU A 411 5.58 -2.58 -13.65
N ASP A 412 4.39 -2.13 -13.23
CA ASP A 412 4.25 -0.92 -12.42
C ASP A 412 4.25 -1.20 -10.92
N ILE A 413 3.65 -2.32 -10.50
CA ILE A 413 3.55 -2.75 -9.09
C ILE A 413 3.78 -4.24 -8.99
N GLY A 414 4.53 -4.66 -7.96
CA GLY A 414 4.71 -6.06 -7.61
C GLY A 414 4.76 -6.22 -6.09
N ALA A 415 4.13 -7.26 -5.54
CA ALA A 415 4.27 -7.59 -4.13
C ALA A 415 4.40 -9.10 -3.94
N ARG A 416 5.53 -9.53 -3.38
CA ARG A 416 5.79 -10.96 -3.13
C ARG A 416 4.94 -11.46 -1.96
N TRP A 417 4.38 -12.65 -2.11
CA TRP A 417 3.64 -13.37 -1.07
C TRP A 417 4.46 -14.53 -0.49
N THR A 418 4.84 -14.54 0.78
CA THR A 418 4.96 -13.51 1.79
C THR A 418 6.42 -13.06 1.88
N THR A 419 6.77 -12.14 2.79
CA THR A 419 8.18 -11.79 3.00
C THR A 419 8.93 -12.99 3.55
N PRO A 420 9.98 -13.51 2.89
CA PRO A 420 10.74 -14.65 3.38
C PRO A 420 11.54 -14.29 4.63
N ALA A 421 11.93 -15.29 5.40
CA ALA A 421 12.79 -15.06 6.56
C ALA A 421 14.14 -14.45 6.14
N ALA A 422 14.65 -13.48 6.91
CA ALA A 422 15.88 -12.74 6.59
C ALA A 422 17.14 -13.64 6.45
N THR A 423 17.06 -14.85 6.98
CA THR A 423 18.11 -15.86 6.89
C THR A 423 18.12 -16.63 5.55
N THR A 424 17.09 -16.49 4.71
CA THR A 424 16.97 -17.28 3.48
C THR A 424 17.75 -16.67 2.31
N PRO A 425 18.21 -17.51 1.34
CA PRO A 425 18.80 -17.04 0.10
C PRO A 425 17.85 -16.16 -0.72
N THR A 426 16.56 -16.48 -0.74
CA THR A 426 15.53 -15.69 -1.46
C THR A 426 15.45 -14.26 -0.92
N TYR A 427 15.44 -14.08 0.40
CA TYR A 427 15.51 -12.75 1.01
C TYR A 427 16.76 -11.98 0.57
N LYS A 428 17.91 -12.65 0.53
CA LYS A 428 19.18 -12.04 0.09
C LYS A 428 19.17 -11.68 -1.38
N ALA A 429 18.52 -12.49 -2.24
CA ALA A 429 18.33 -12.13 -3.63
C ALA A 429 17.49 -10.84 -3.80
N MET A 430 16.50 -10.64 -2.95
CA MET A 430 15.73 -9.37 -2.92
C MET A 430 16.65 -8.20 -2.52
N LYS A 431 17.53 -8.39 -1.53
CA LYS A 431 18.52 -7.39 -1.14
C LYS A 431 19.50 -7.05 -2.27
N MET A 432 19.86 -7.99 -3.16
CA MET A 432 20.74 -7.72 -4.31
C MET A 432 20.22 -6.61 -5.22
N TYR A 433 18.90 -6.38 -5.25
CA TYR A 433 18.29 -5.30 -6.03
C TYR A 433 18.12 -3.98 -5.25
N ARG A 434 18.02 -4.03 -3.91
CA ARG A 434 17.54 -2.89 -3.14
C ARG A 434 18.48 -2.43 -2.02
N ASN A 435 19.42 -3.30 -1.58
CA ASN A 435 20.32 -3.03 -0.45
C ASN A 435 21.48 -4.04 -0.41
N TYR A 436 22.19 -4.22 -1.53
CA TYR A 436 23.22 -5.25 -1.67
C TYR A 436 24.45 -5.00 -0.78
N ASP A 437 24.71 -3.75 -0.43
CA ASP A 437 25.88 -3.32 0.35
C ASP A 437 25.56 -2.97 1.82
N GLY A 438 24.29 -3.04 2.21
CA GLY A 438 23.82 -2.62 3.54
C GLY A 438 23.60 -1.12 3.69
N ASN A 439 23.92 -0.32 2.68
CA ASN A 439 23.80 1.14 2.64
C ASN A 439 22.62 1.63 1.77
N ARG A 440 21.69 0.71 1.43
CA ARG A 440 20.53 0.94 0.56
C ARG A 440 20.89 1.26 -0.90
N SER A 441 22.09 0.89 -1.36
CA SER A 441 22.42 0.96 -2.78
C SER A 441 21.52 0.02 -3.58
N THR A 442 21.02 0.52 -4.72
CA THR A 442 20.03 -0.18 -5.55
C THR A 442 20.60 -0.64 -6.88
N PHE A 443 19.88 -1.57 -7.53
CA PHE A 443 20.19 -2.04 -8.88
C PHE A 443 20.06 -0.93 -9.94
N GLY A 444 19.26 0.10 -9.70
CA GLY A 444 19.05 1.21 -10.63
C GLY A 444 17.58 1.47 -10.92
N ASP A 445 17.33 2.55 -11.62
CA ASP A 445 15.99 3.10 -11.85
C ASP A 445 15.65 3.26 -13.35
N THR A 446 16.61 3.00 -14.24
CA THR A 446 16.40 3.02 -15.68
C THR A 446 16.91 1.73 -16.31
N SER A 447 15.99 0.79 -16.59
CA SER A 447 16.32 -0.45 -17.32
C SER A 447 16.86 -0.12 -18.71
N VAL A 448 17.90 -0.82 -19.12
CA VAL A 448 18.53 -0.71 -20.44
C VAL A 448 18.67 -2.08 -21.08
N ARG A 449 18.96 -2.11 -22.38
CA ARG A 449 19.08 -3.35 -23.12
C ARG A 449 20.26 -4.20 -22.58
N ALA A 450 19.96 -5.43 -22.17
CA ALA A 450 20.94 -6.47 -21.89
C ALA A 450 20.57 -7.73 -22.67
N ALA A 451 21.54 -8.31 -23.38
CA ALA A 451 21.37 -9.52 -24.17
C ALA A 451 22.49 -10.51 -23.90
N SER A 452 22.18 -11.80 -23.92
CA SER A 452 23.10 -12.90 -23.69
C SER A 452 23.02 -13.90 -24.82
N THR A 453 24.13 -14.54 -25.15
CA THR A 453 24.17 -15.69 -26.07
C THR A 453 23.76 -17.01 -25.40
N ALA A 454 23.56 -17.01 -24.07
CA ALA A 454 23.09 -18.19 -23.35
C ALA A 454 21.60 -18.43 -23.57
N ASN A 455 21.15 -19.68 -23.41
CA ASN A 455 19.76 -20.00 -23.20
C ASN A 455 19.29 -19.37 -21.88
N THR A 456 18.16 -18.66 -21.89
CA THR A 456 17.58 -17.99 -20.72
C THR A 456 17.22 -18.93 -19.57
N ASP A 457 17.04 -20.22 -19.84
CA ASP A 457 16.84 -21.24 -18.80
C ASP A 457 18.11 -21.52 -17.99
N ASN A 458 19.28 -21.20 -18.55
CA ASN A 458 20.60 -21.41 -17.93
C ASN A 458 21.20 -20.12 -17.38
N LEU A 459 20.96 -18.98 -18.02
CA LEU A 459 21.51 -17.69 -17.60
C LEU A 459 20.61 -16.54 -18.06
N SER A 460 20.22 -15.70 -17.13
CA SER A 460 19.54 -14.43 -17.40
C SER A 460 20.46 -13.24 -17.11
N VAL A 461 20.25 -12.15 -17.84
CA VAL A 461 20.95 -10.90 -17.63
C VAL A 461 19.98 -9.72 -17.67
N PHE A 462 20.17 -8.80 -16.74
CA PHE A 462 19.42 -7.53 -16.68
C PHE A 462 20.41 -6.40 -16.42
N ALA A 463 20.14 -5.23 -16.96
CA ALA A 463 20.97 -4.06 -16.73
C ALA A 463 20.11 -2.82 -16.47
N SER A 464 20.64 -1.93 -15.66
CA SER A 464 19.99 -0.66 -15.33
C SER A 464 21.04 0.43 -15.12
N GLU A 465 20.73 1.63 -15.54
CA GLU A 465 21.43 2.82 -15.05
C GLU A 465 20.85 3.27 -13.73
N ARG A 466 21.71 3.74 -12.86
CA ARG A 466 21.36 4.33 -11.57
C ARG A 466 21.49 5.85 -11.70
N SER A 467 20.35 6.55 -11.64
CA SER A 467 20.32 8.01 -11.83
C SER A 467 21.16 8.75 -10.78
N GLY A 468 21.30 8.16 -9.56
CA GLY A 468 21.98 8.74 -8.42
C GLY A 468 23.47 9.01 -8.63
N ASP A 469 24.17 8.18 -9.36
CA ASP A 469 25.64 8.28 -9.57
C ASP A 469 26.06 7.95 -11.01
N GLY A 470 25.11 7.75 -11.90
CA GLY A 470 25.36 7.38 -13.29
C GLY A 470 25.97 6.00 -13.48
N ALA A 471 26.04 5.16 -12.45
CA ALA A 471 26.61 3.83 -12.57
C ALA A 471 25.71 2.90 -13.40
N LEU A 472 26.32 2.10 -14.25
CA LEU A 472 25.65 1.01 -14.94
C LEU A 472 25.73 -0.25 -14.06
N THR A 473 24.59 -0.79 -13.69
CA THR A 473 24.51 -2.04 -12.92
C THR A 473 24.09 -3.18 -13.84
N VAL A 474 24.75 -4.32 -13.70
CA VAL A 474 24.46 -5.53 -14.50
C VAL A 474 24.28 -6.71 -13.58
N MET A 475 23.07 -7.28 -13.56
CA MET A 475 22.72 -8.47 -12.80
C MET A 475 22.82 -9.69 -13.71
N VAL A 476 23.73 -10.61 -13.39
CA VAL A 476 23.89 -11.90 -14.08
C VAL A 476 23.40 -13.00 -13.16
N ILE A 477 22.39 -13.74 -13.60
CA ILE A 477 21.77 -14.82 -12.84
C ILE A 477 22.10 -16.13 -13.52
N SER A 478 23.04 -16.88 -12.93
CA SER A 478 23.41 -18.20 -13.39
C SER A 478 22.51 -19.26 -12.78
N LYS A 479 21.75 -19.95 -13.65
CA LYS A 479 20.72 -20.93 -13.28
C LYS A 479 21.19 -22.37 -13.52
N VAL A 480 22.36 -22.59 -14.13
CA VAL A 480 22.94 -23.92 -14.29
C VAL A 480 23.20 -24.56 -12.93
N LEU A 481 23.06 -25.89 -12.84
CA LEU A 481 23.11 -26.57 -11.55
C LEU A 481 24.55 -26.89 -11.09
N SER A 482 25.54 -26.84 -11.98
CA SER A 482 26.94 -27.15 -11.66
C SER A 482 27.93 -26.41 -12.58
N GLY A 483 29.19 -26.38 -12.17
CA GLY A 483 30.27 -25.76 -12.94
C GLY A 483 30.30 -24.24 -12.82
N SER A 484 31.13 -23.61 -13.64
CA SER A 484 31.19 -22.15 -13.77
C SER A 484 31.02 -21.74 -15.24
N THR A 485 30.46 -20.59 -15.49
CA THR A 485 30.20 -20.07 -16.83
C THR A 485 31.12 -18.88 -17.10
N PRO A 486 32.06 -19.01 -18.07
CA PRO A 486 32.84 -17.87 -18.52
C PRO A 486 31.95 -16.84 -19.19
N VAL A 487 32.16 -15.56 -18.84
CA VAL A 487 31.39 -14.44 -19.34
C VAL A 487 32.31 -13.40 -19.95
N THR A 488 32.03 -13.03 -21.21
CA THR A 488 32.56 -11.82 -21.85
C THR A 488 31.53 -10.76 -21.83
N MET A 489 31.76 -9.67 -21.09
CA MET A 489 30.86 -8.52 -20.95
C MET A 489 31.28 -7.41 -21.91
N ASN A 490 30.38 -6.98 -22.80
CA ASN A 490 30.55 -5.85 -23.69
C ASN A 490 29.61 -4.73 -23.27
N LEU A 491 30.11 -3.51 -23.10
CA LEU A 491 29.38 -2.33 -22.70
C LEU A 491 29.33 -1.36 -23.90
N ALA A 492 28.14 -1.08 -24.40
CA ALA A 492 27.92 -0.16 -25.49
C ALA A 492 27.19 1.10 -24.98
N ASN A 493 27.49 2.25 -25.61
CA ASN A 493 26.89 3.55 -25.28
C ASN A 493 27.02 3.94 -23.80
N PHE A 494 28.10 3.50 -23.15
CA PHE A 494 28.47 3.79 -21.78
C PHE A 494 29.98 4.07 -21.69
N ALA A 495 30.37 5.03 -20.88
CA ALA A 495 31.78 5.35 -20.63
C ALA A 495 32.22 4.78 -19.26
N PRO A 496 32.72 3.54 -19.19
CA PRO A 496 33.01 2.88 -17.92
C PRO A 496 34.29 3.44 -17.28
N ALA A 497 34.32 3.44 -15.94
CA ALA A 497 35.55 3.55 -15.17
C ALA A 497 36.44 2.30 -15.37
N ALA A 498 37.69 2.36 -14.90
CA ALA A 498 38.66 1.30 -15.11
C ALA A 498 38.38 -0.01 -14.37
N ALA A 499 37.40 -0.04 -13.48
CA ALA A 499 37.04 -1.24 -12.71
C ALA A 499 35.53 -1.29 -12.41
N ALA A 500 34.99 -2.52 -12.37
CA ALA A 500 33.62 -2.81 -11.93
C ALA A 500 33.66 -3.50 -10.57
N GLN A 501 32.83 -3.04 -9.65
CA GLN A 501 32.62 -3.72 -8.38
C GLN A 501 31.79 -5.00 -8.59
N VAL A 502 32.08 -6.03 -7.78
CA VAL A 502 31.38 -7.32 -7.88
C VAL A 502 30.79 -7.72 -6.55
N TRP A 503 29.45 -7.93 -6.54
CA TRP A 503 28.71 -8.49 -5.43
C TRP A 503 28.09 -9.82 -5.84
N GLN A 504 28.14 -10.83 -4.97
CA GLN A 504 27.72 -12.17 -5.37
C GLN A 504 26.99 -12.90 -4.24
N LEU A 505 25.85 -13.51 -4.58
CA LEU A 505 25.11 -14.46 -3.77
C LEU A 505 25.21 -15.85 -4.40
N THR A 506 25.58 -16.86 -3.60
CA THR A 506 25.69 -18.27 -4.01
C THR A 506 24.99 -19.16 -2.97
N GLY A 507 25.11 -20.49 -3.14
CA GLY A 507 24.67 -21.49 -2.16
C GLY A 507 25.29 -21.34 -0.76
N SER A 508 26.39 -20.58 -0.61
CA SER A 508 26.91 -20.20 0.72
C SER A 508 26.00 -19.29 1.51
N ASN A 509 24.94 -18.79 0.87
CA ASN A 509 23.91 -17.94 1.47
C ASN A 509 24.49 -16.67 2.14
N ASN A 510 25.42 -16.00 1.48
CA ASN A 510 26.00 -14.73 1.89
C ASN A 510 26.15 -13.81 0.68
N ILE A 511 25.81 -12.52 0.81
CA ILE A 511 26.13 -11.50 -0.20
C ILE A 511 27.59 -11.10 0.03
N ALA A 512 28.47 -11.58 -0.83
CA ALA A 512 29.90 -11.34 -0.73
C ALA A 512 30.31 -10.19 -1.66
N ARG A 513 31.09 -9.22 -1.14
CA ARG A 513 31.86 -8.26 -1.95
C ARG A 513 33.15 -8.96 -2.41
N LEU A 514 33.26 -9.20 -3.72
CA LEU A 514 34.43 -9.79 -4.33
C LEU A 514 35.44 -8.72 -4.79
N ALA A 515 36.62 -9.13 -5.23
CA ALA A 515 37.58 -8.23 -5.86
C ALA A 515 37.00 -7.60 -7.12
N ASP A 516 37.35 -6.36 -7.39
CA ASP A 516 36.94 -5.64 -8.59
C ASP A 516 37.49 -6.31 -9.85
N VAL A 517 36.69 -6.23 -10.91
CA VAL A 517 37.11 -6.70 -12.24
C VAL A 517 37.57 -5.49 -13.06
N ALA A 518 38.77 -5.59 -13.63
CA ALA A 518 39.32 -4.56 -14.50
C ALA A 518 38.45 -4.40 -15.77
N VAL A 519 38.10 -3.19 -16.13
CA VAL A 519 37.34 -2.83 -17.34
C VAL A 519 38.30 -2.20 -18.34
N SER A 520 38.35 -2.74 -19.56
CA SER A 520 39.20 -2.23 -20.65
C SER A 520 38.50 -2.44 -21.99
N GLY A 521 38.75 -1.55 -22.95
CA GLY A 521 38.16 -1.67 -24.29
C GLY A 521 36.61 -1.69 -24.33
N GLY A 522 35.96 -1.11 -23.33
CA GLY A 522 34.51 -1.11 -23.25
C GLY A 522 33.87 -2.40 -22.71
N GLY A 523 34.66 -3.23 -21.97
CA GLY A 523 34.13 -4.46 -21.40
C GLY A 523 35.10 -5.15 -20.45
N PHE A 524 34.76 -6.37 -20.05
CA PHE A 524 35.57 -7.20 -19.17
C PHE A 524 35.29 -8.71 -19.37
N VAL A 525 36.22 -9.55 -18.91
CA VAL A 525 36.04 -11.00 -18.89
C VAL A 525 36.05 -11.49 -17.45
N THR A 526 35.11 -12.37 -17.12
CA THR A 526 34.95 -12.94 -15.79
C THR A 526 34.35 -14.34 -15.86
N SER A 527 34.05 -14.95 -14.72
CA SER A 527 33.31 -16.21 -14.64
C SER A 527 32.29 -16.13 -13.51
N VAL A 528 31.08 -16.66 -13.74
CA VAL A 528 30.06 -16.76 -12.71
C VAL A 528 29.81 -18.22 -12.33
N PRO A 529 29.71 -18.56 -11.03
CA PRO A 529 29.45 -19.92 -10.59
C PRO A 529 28.05 -20.38 -10.91
N ALA A 530 27.84 -21.69 -10.86
CA ALA A 530 26.47 -22.26 -10.90
C ALA A 530 25.62 -21.72 -9.78
N GLN A 531 24.29 -21.60 -10.01
CA GLN A 531 23.30 -21.16 -9.03
C GLN A 531 23.76 -19.92 -8.25
N SER A 532 23.96 -18.83 -8.97
CA SER A 532 24.42 -17.57 -8.40
C SER A 532 23.68 -16.36 -8.93
N VAL A 533 23.63 -15.32 -8.11
CA VAL A 533 23.18 -13.98 -8.47
C VAL A 533 24.39 -13.06 -8.33
N THR A 534 24.90 -12.54 -9.45
CA THR A 534 26.12 -11.71 -9.48
C THR A 534 25.76 -10.32 -10.00
N LEU A 535 26.01 -9.31 -9.21
CA LEU A 535 25.83 -7.90 -9.55
C LEU A 535 27.18 -7.27 -9.85
N PHE A 536 27.31 -6.72 -11.04
CA PHE A 536 28.41 -5.83 -11.43
C PHE A 536 27.93 -4.39 -11.34
N VAL A 537 28.66 -3.55 -10.61
CA VAL A 537 28.42 -2.11 -10.54
C VAL A 537 29.59 -1.45 -11.26
N VAL A 538 29.30 -0.89 -12.43
CA VAL A 538 30.29 -0.25 -13.30
C VAL A 538 30.13 1.27 -13.18
N PRO A 539 31.01 1.95 -12.44
CA PRO A 539 30.95 3.41 -12.36
C PRO A 539 31.18 4.04 -13.74
N THR A 540 30.67 5.22 -13.97
CA THR A 540 31.01 6.01 -15.15
C THR A 540 32.39 6.64 -15.02
N SER A 541 33.12 6.79 -16.16
CA SER A 541 34.41 7.50 -16.19
C SER A 541 34.24 9.03 -16.18
N GLY A 542 33.05 9.53 -16.40
CA GLY A 542 32.73 10.97 -16.23
C GLY A 542 32.66 11.35 -14.76
N ALA A 543 32.94 12.62 -14.44
CA ALA A 543 32.58 13.14 -13.12
C ALA A 543 31.08 12.90 -12.90
N PRO A 544 30.64 12.48 -11.71
CA PRO A 544 29.22 12.39 -11.43
C PRO A 544 28.55 13.70 -11.78
N VAL A 545 27.51 13.66 -12.60
CA VAL A 545 26.66 14.82 -12.80
C VAL A 545 25.92 15.04 -11.48
N ASN A 546 26.12 16.21 -10.87
CA ASN A 546 25.43 16.54 -9.64
C ASN A 546 23.93 16.35 -9.80
N GLN A 547 23.31 15.56 -8.92
CA GLN A 547 21.88 15.35 -8.88
C GLN A 547 21.24 16.29 -7.88
N SER A 548 20.05 16.75 -8.21
CA SER A 548 19.30 17.58 -7.28
C SER A 548 18.88 16.77 -6.07
N PRO A 549 18.92 17.35 -4.88
CA PRO A 549 18.45 16.73 -3.65
C PRO A 549 16.94 16.43 -3.73
N VAL A 550 16.44 15.59 -2.85
CA VAL A 550 15.02 15.29 -2.70
C VAL A 550 14.50 16.02 -1.47
N ALA A 551 13.69 17.06 -1.68
CA ALA A 551 13.04 17.81 -0.61
C ALA A 551 11.87 17.02 -0.03
N ARG A 552 11.89 16.78 1.29
CA ARG A 552 10.80 16.20 2.05
C ARG A 552 10.59 17.01 3.32
N ALA A 553 9.33 17.24 3.68
CA ALA A 553 9.01 18.04 4.86
C ALA A 553 7.72 17.55 5.53
N THR A 554 7.62 17.84 6.83
CA THR A 554 6.40 17.70 7.62
C THR A 554 6.13 18.98 8.37
N ALA A 555 4.87 19.20 8.75
CA ALA A 555 4.44 20.32 9.59
C ALA A 555 3.50 19.81 10.69
N THR A 556 3.75 20.20 11.93
CA THR A 556 2.96 19.76 13.08
C THR A 556 2.67 20.92 14.03
N PRO A 557 1.38 21.22 14.28
CA PRO A 557 0.20 20.71 13.60
C PRO A 557 0.03 21.30 12.18
N GLY A 558 -0.62 20.56 11.25
CA GLY A 558 -0.96 21.06 9.92
C GLY A 558 -2.19 21.97 9.90
N SER A 559 -2.98 22.00 10.98
CA SER A 559 -4.13 22.89 11.15
C SER A 559 -4.38 23.21 12.61
N GLY A 560 -5.04 24.36 12.88
CA GLY A 560 -5.39 24.79 14.23
C GLY A 560 -6.02 26.18 14.23
N THR A 561 -6.15 26.77 15.42
CA THR A 561 -6.79 28.09 15.61
C THR A 561 -5.72 29.17 15.78
N ALA A 562 -5.94 30.35 15.20
CA ALA A 562 -5.06 31.50 15.35
C ALA A 562 -5.00 32.01 16.81
N PRO A 563 -3.78 32.38 17.33
CA PRO A 563 -2.47 32.21 16.72
C PRO A 563 -2.02 30.73 16.75
N LEU A 564 -1.55 30.19 15.62
CA LEU A 564 -1.14 28.80 15.50
C LEU A 564 0.39 28.70 15.39
N VAL A 565 1.01 28.04 16.36
CA VAL A 565 2.43 27.69 16.32
C VAL A 565 2.59 26.36 15.58
N VAL A 566 3.41 26.34 14.52
CA VAL A 566 3.68 25.14 13.71
C VAL A 566 5.17 24.86 13.74
N THR A 567 5.52 23.62 14.01
CA THR A 567 6.89 23.09 13.87
C THR A 567 7.01 22.42 12.49
N PHE A 568 7.99 22.86 11.72
CA PHE A 568 8.36 22.33 10.43
C PHE A 568 9.62 21.47 10.56
N ASP A 569 9.64 20.33 9.90
CA ASP A 569 10.76 19.40 9.92
C ASP A 569 11.06 18.91 8.49
N GLY A 570 12.27 19.23 8.00
CA GLY A 570 12.84 18.84 6.72
C GLY A 570 13.85 17.71 6.81
N SER A 571 14.04 17.09 7.98
CA SER A 571 15.08 16.07 8.24
C SER A 571 14.99 14.82 7.36
N SER A 572 13.82 14.56 6.76
CA SER A 572 13.61 13.47 5.82
C SER A 572 14.09 13.77 4.40
N SER A 573 14.57 14.98 4.13
CA SER A 573 15.20 15.32 2.86
C SER A 573 16.53 14.60 2.70
N SER A 574 16.86 14.22 1.49
CA SER A 574 18.09 13.48 1.17
C SER A 574 18.72 13.98 -0.13
N ASP A 575 20.00 13.76 -0.27
CA ASP A 575 20.71 13.96 -1.50
C ASP A 575 21.24 12.61 -2.00
N PRO A 576 20.93 12.22 -3.26
CA PRO A 576 21.29 10.91 -3.81
C PRO A 576 22.81 10.70 -3.97
N ASP A 577 23.60 11.75 -4.19
CA ASP A 577 25.05 11.66 -4.49
C ASP A 577 25.91 12.59 -3.63
N GLY A 578 25.30 13.22 -2.59
CA GLY A 578 26.01 14.11 -1.70
C GLY A 578 25.34 14.31 -0.34
N VAL A 579 25.35 15.54 0.13
CA VAL A 579 24.71 15.96 1.38
C VAL A 579 23.94 17.25 1.18
N ILE A 580 22.88 17.47 1.93
CA ILE A 580 22.15 18.73 1.91
C ILE A 580 22.96 19.79 2.66
N ALA A 581 23.31 20.85 1.99
CA ALA A 581 24.09 21.98 2.51
C ALA A 581 23.20 23.04 3.19
N SER A 582 21.97 23.26 2.69
CA SER A 582 21.04 24.22 3.32
C SER A 582 19.57 23.80 3.23
N TYR A 583 18.80 24.34 4.17
CA TYR A 583 17.35 24.22 4.27
C TYR A 583 16.78 25.63 4.42
N ASP A 584 15.95 26.05 3.48
CA ASP A 584 15.37 27.38 3.44
C ASP A 584 13.85 27.30 3.39
N TRP A 585 13.19 27.90 4.37
CA TRP A 585 11.74 27.89 4.52
C TRP A 585 11.11 29.22 4.16
N THR A 586 9.96 29.18 3.50
CA THR A 586 9.00 30.28 3.41
C THR A 586 7.63 29.79 3.86
N PHE A 587 6.90 30.59 4.66
CA PHE A 587 5.69 30.10 5.34
C PHE A 587 4.40 30.53 4.67
N GLY A 588 4.47 31.29 3.57
CA GLY A 588 3.31 31.71 2.78
C GLY A 588 2.56 32.91 3.32
N ASP A 589 2.95 33.45 4.46
CA ASP A 589 2.48 34.72 5.06
C ASP A 589 3.51 35.84 5.00
N GLY A 590 4.63 35.61 4.30
CA GLY A 590 5.78 36.52 4.24
C GLY A 590 6.91 36.18 5.21
N GLY A 591 6.69 35.27 6.13
CA GLY A 591 7.71 34.75 7.04
C GLY A 591 8.67 33.77 6.36
N SER A 592 9.91 33.68 6.85
CA SER A 592 10.93 32.73 6.40
C SER A 592 11.83 32.30 7.55
N ALA A 593 12.50 31.17 7.38
CA ALA A 593 13.51 30.65 8.31
C ALA A 593 14.52 29.79 7.55
N ALA A 594 15.68 29.53 8.17
CA ALA A 594 16.68 28.58 7.71
C ALA A 594 16.88 27.49 8.75
N GLY A 595 17.36 26.31 8.30
CA GLY A 595 17.66 25.16 9.16
C GLY A 595 16.78 23.95 8.88
N GLN A 596 17.28 22.77 9.27
CA GLN A 596 16.62 21.48 9.07
C GLN A 596 15.22 21.43 9.72
N THR A 597 15.07 22.11 10.88
CA THR A 597 13.79 22.33 11.55
C THR A 597 13.53 23.82 11.75
N ALA A 598 12.28 24.24 11.73
CA ALA A 598 11.87 25.62 11.97
C ALA A 598 10.54 25.67 12.74
N ASN A 599 10.37 26.73 13.54
CA ASN A 599 9.08 27.04 14.16
C ASN A 599 8.55 28.36 13.58
N HIS A 600 7.26 28.38 13.28
CA HIS A 600 6.59 29.59 12.80
C HIS A 600 5.21 29.74 13.46
N THR A 601 4.77 30.99 13.65
CA THR A 601 3.46 31.30 14.25
C THR A 601 2.61 32.08 13.29
N TYR A 602 1.54 31.49 12.82
CA TYR A 602 0.52 32.14 12.01
C TYR A 602 -0.43 32.95 12.91
N GLN A 603 -0.38 34.26 12.81
CA GLN A 603 -1.16 35.17 13.65
C GLN A 603 -2.61 35.31 13.18
N THR A 604 -2.90 35.14 11.90
CA THR A 604 -4.20 35.35 11.31
C THR A 604 -4.77 34.07 10.72
N ALA A 605 -6.10 33.97 10.70
CA ALA A 605 -6.79 32.88 10.03
C ALA A 605 -6.55 32.94 8.52
N GLY A 606 -6.37 31.77 7.91
CA GLY A 606 -6.11 31.66 6.47
C GLY A 606 -5.60 30.27 6.08
N SER A 607 -5.45 30.04 4.79
CA SER A 607 -4.75 28.87 4.26
C SER A 607 -3.40 29.35 3.73
N TYR A 608 -2.34 28.76 4.23
CA TYR A 608 -0.97 29.12 3.93
C TYR A 608 -0.26 27.99 3.21
N SER A 609 0.61 28.33 2.27
CA SER A 609 1.44 27.39 1.52
C SER A 609 2.88 27.55 1.99
N ALA A 610 3.30 26.73 2.94
CA ALA A 610 4.67 26.70 3.41
C ALA A 610 5.54 25.89 2.44
N ARG A 611 6.72 26.37 2.11
CA ARG A 611 7.64 25.76 1.16
C ARG A 611 9.01 25.59 1.77
N LEU A 612 9.55 24.37 1.65
CA LEU A 612 10.96 24.06 1.91
C LEU A 612 11.72 24.05 0.59
N THR A 613 12.84 24.72 0.54
CA THR A 613 13.88 24.56 -0.49
C THR A 613 15.09 23.93 0.17
N VAL A 614 15.61 22.83 -0.38
CA VAL A 614 16.89 22.25 0.03
C VAL A 614 17.91 22.46 -1.07
N THR A 615 19.16 22.74 -0.68
CA THR A 615 20.30 22.90 -1.59
C THR A 615 21.36 21.88 -1.20
N ASP A 616 21.92 21.14 -2.17
CA ASP A 616 23.01 20.20 -1.94
C ASP A 616 24.39 20.89 -1.83
N ASN A 617 25.41 20.10 -1.54
CA ASN A 617 26.78 20.58 -1.42
C ASN A 617 27.45 20.96 -2.75
N GLN A 618 26.78 20.75 -3.88
CA GLN A 618 27.23 21.12 -5.23
C GLN A 618 26.33 22.23 -5.87
N GLY A 619 25.31 22.72 -5.14
CA GLY A 619 24.49 23.88 -5.52
C GLY A 619 23.20 23.55 -6.26
N ALA A 620 22.83 22.29 -6.50
CA ALA A 620 21.52 21.98 -7.04
C ALA A 620 20.43 22.07 -5.95
N THR A 621 19.19 22.37 -6.36
CA THR A 621 18.09 22.62 -5.42
C THR A 621 16.86 21.79 -5.75
N ASN A 622 16.06 21.51 -4.72
CA ASN A 622 14.72 20.95 -4.87
C ASN A 622 13.77 21.55 -3.82
N THR A 623 12.47 21.44 -4.06
CA THR A 623 11.47 22.07 -3.20
C THR A 623 10.28 21.14 -2.94
N THR A 624 9.71 21.29 -1.75
CA THR A 624 8.41 20.68 -1.39
C THR A 624 7.51 21.71 -0.72
N THR A 625 6.20 21.51 -0.79
CA THR A 625 5.22 22.46 -0.27
C THR A 625 4.24 21.74 0.67
N LEU A 626 3.88 22.42 1.75
CA LEU A 626 2.93 21.96 2.77
C LEU A 626 1.78 22.95 2.88
N SER A 627 0.56 22.47 3.03
CA SER A 627 -0.63 23.27 3.29
C SER A 627 -0.88 23.39 4.78
N ILE A 628 -1.04 24.61 5.30
CA ILE A 628 -1.36 24.91 6.69
C ILE A 628 -2.70 25.62 6.73
N VAL A 629 -3.64 25.12 7.53
CA VAL A 629 -4.96 25.71 7.67
C VAL A 629 -5.12 26.31 9.07
N VAL A 630 -5.25 27.63 9.13
CA VAL A 630 -5.44 28.39 10.37
C VAL A 630 -6.88 28.89 10.46
N ASN A 631 -7.62 28.35 11.40
CA ASN A 631 -8.99 28.70 11.65
C ASN A 631 -9.11 30.00 12.46
N PRO A 632 -10.19 30.78 12.28
CA PRO A 632 -10.44 31.94 13.12
C PRO A 632 -10.48 31.57 14.60
N GLY A 633 -9.91 32.41 15.44
CA GLY A 633 -10.08 32.32 16.88
C GLY A 633 -11.53 32.51 17.30
N ALA A 634 -11.91 31.88 18.38
CA ALA A 634 -13.25 32.12 18.93
C ALA A 634 -13.38 33.60 19.33
N THR A 635 -14.50 34.21 18.99
CA THR A 635 -14.81 35.61 19.27
C THR A 635 -15.98 35.75 20.25
N ALA A 636 -16.03 36.85 20.97
CA ALA A 636 -17.21 37.21 21.74
C ALA A 636 -18.43 37.36 20.79
N PRO A 637 -19.66 37.06 21.25
CA PRO A 637 -20.84 37.11 20.39
C PRO A 637 -21.23 38.56 20.02
N ALA A 638 -22.03 38.68 18.97
CA ALA A 638 -22.61 39.96 18.57
C ALA A 638 -23.66 40.45 19.62
N ALA A 639 -23.75 41.76 19.80
CA ALA A 639 -24.72 42.33 20.74
C ALA A 639 -26.15 42.11 20.27
N PRO A 640 -27.09 41.73 21.14
CA PRO A 640 -28.54 41.72 20.80
C PRO A 640 -29.04 43.12 20.50
N SER A 641 -30.13 43.23 19.75
CA SER A 641 -30.74 44.52 19.37
C SER A 641 -32.26 44.49 19.51
N ASN A 642 -32.87 45.64 19.23
CA ASN A 642 -34.36 45.80 19.19
C ASN A 642 -35.04 45.31 20.48
N LEU A 643 -34.41 45.53 21.64
CA LEU A 643 -35.07 45.21 22.92
C LEU A 643 -36.28 46.07 23.11
N ILE A 644 -37.43 45.46 23.32
CA ILE A 644 -38.68 46.07 23.70
C ILE A 644 -39.20 45.49 25.02
N ALA A 645 -39.85 46.29 25.80
CA ALA A 645 -40.56 45.88 27.02
C ALA A 645 -42.04 46.21 26.91
N SER A 646 -42.90 45.27 27.24
CA SER A 646 -44.35 45.42 27.22
C SER A 646 -45.00 44.88 28.49
N ASN A 647 -46.17 45.47 28.91
CA ASN A 647 -46.93 44.97 30.06
C ASN A 647 -47.79 43.78 29.67
N GLY A 648 -47.72 42.68 30.40
CA GLY A 648 -48.66 41.58 30.41
C GLY A 648 -49.74 41.75 31.56
N SER A 649 -50.53 40.72 31.76
CA SER A 649 -51.50 40.69 32.86
C SER A 649 -50.83 40.47 34.22
N GLY A 650 -51.31 41.05 35.31
CA GLY A 650 -50.80 40.77 36.66
C GLY A 650 -49.42 41.32 36.98
N ARG A 651 -49.06 42.49 36.47
CA ARG A 651 -47.74 43.14 36.61
C ARG A 651 -46.60 42.39 35.98
N ILE A 652 -46.87 41.54 34.98
CA ILE A 652 -45.81 40.85 34.22
C ILE A 652 -45.20 41.83 33.21
N VAL A 653 -43.89 41.96 33.21
CA VAL A 653 -43.11 42.60 32.13
C VAL A 653 -42.62 41.54 31.18
N MET A 654 -42.91 41.71 29.89
CA MET A 654 -42.42 40.84 28.82
C MET A 654 -41.38 41.62 28.02
N LEU A 655 -40.21 41.02 27.91
CA LEU A 655 -39.07 41.49 27.10
C LEU A 655 -38.99 40.68 25.82
N LYS A 656 -38.67 41.35 24.71
CA LYS A 656 -38.36 40.70 23.45
C LYS A 656 -37.16 41.45 22.80
N TRP A 657 -36.23 40.70 22.25
CA TRP A 657 -35.06 41.26 21.55
C TRP A 657 -34.78 40.47 20.29
N SER A 658 -33.91 41.00 19.43
CA SER A 658 -33.35 40.31 18.30
C SER A 658 -32.01 39.70 18.69
N ASP A 659 -31.85 38.44 18.39
CA ASP A 659 -30.56 37.73 18.43
C ASP A 659 -29.76 38.07 17.14
N ASN A 660 -28.55 38.56 17.31
CA ASN A 660 -27.63 38.91 16.20
C ASN A 660 -26.37 38.07 16.24
N ALA A 661 -26.25 37.14 17.17
CA ALA A 661 -25.15 36.24 17.29
C ALA A 661 -25.51 34.87 16.71
N SER A 662 -24.48 34.05 16.44
CA SER A 662 -24.65 32.65 16.07
C SER A 662 -23.67 31.75 16.86
N ASN A 663 -22.97 32.37 17.82
CA ASN A 663 -21.94 31.73 18.64
C ASN A 663 -22.11 32.04 20.15
N GLU A 664 -23.25 32.49 20.55
CA GLU A 664 -23.56 32.76 21.96
C GLU A 664 -23.97 31.49 22.70
N THR A 665 -23.62 31.42 23.98
CA THR A 665 -24.07 30.41 24.93
C THR A 665 -25.39 30.82 25.58
N GLY A 666 -25.69 32.13 25.56
CA GLY A 666 -26.90 32.67 26.10
C GLY A 666 -26.88 34.21 26.27
N PHE A 667 -27.87 34.70 27.00
CA PHE A 667 -28.10 36.13 27.22
C PHE A 667 -28.20 36.44 28.72
N TYR A 668 -27.54 37.51 29.15
CA TYR A 668 -27.75 38.13 30.45
C TYR A 668 -28.83 39.18 30.30
N VAL A 669 -29.91 39.09 31.09
CA VAL A 669 -30.92 40.08 31.22
C VAL A 669 -30.66 40.90 32.45
N GLU A 670 -30.54 42.21 32.30
CA GLU A 670 -30.27 43.13 33.37
C GLU A 670 -31.37 44.16 33.51
N ARG A 671 -31.61 44.61 34.74
CA ARG A 671 -32.63 45.56 35.11
C ARG A 671 -32.08 46.64 36.02
N ALA A 672 -32.58 47.85 35.89
CA ALA A 672 -32.39 48.94 36.86
C ALA A 672 -33.73 49.64 37.12
N GLU A 673 -33.95 50.15 38.32
CA GLU A 673 -35.03 51.11 38.58
C GLU A 673 -34.66 52.47 37.97
N LYS A 674 -35.62 53.16 37.37
CA LYS A 674 -35.37 54.45 36.73
C LYS A 674 -35.10 55.52 37.75
N ALA A 675 -33.87 55.92 37.90
CA ALA A 675 -33.33 56.95 38.80
C ALA A 675 -32.39 57.90 38.02
N LYS A 676 -31.86 58.94 38.71
CA LYS A 676 -30.88 59.83 38.10
C LYS A 676 -29.58 59.13 37.64
N SER A 677 -29.24 58.04 38.32
CA SER A 677 -28.13 57.13 37.90
C SER A 677 -28.66 55.72 37.89
N LEU A 678 -28.59 55.04 36.73
CA LEU A 678 -29.09 53.68 36.54
C LEU A 678 -28.06 52.70 37.11
N GLN A 679 -28.47 51.90 38.07
CA GLN A 679 -27.69 50.78 38.60
C GLN A 679 -28.30 49.47 38.09
N PHE A 680 -27.67 48.86 37.08
CA PHE A 680 -28.18 47.61 36.52
C PHE A 680 -27.72 46.41 37.33
N SER A 681 -28.59 45.47 37.57
CA SER A 681 -28.32 44.15 38.14
C SER A 681 -28.82 43.06 37.20
N ARG A 682 -28.07 41.98 37.11
CA ARG A 682 -28.51 40.81 36.36
C ARG A 682 -29.69 40.14 37.06
N ILE A 683 -30.77 39.94 36.34
CA ILE A 683 -31.99 39.35 36.87
C ILE A 683 -32.27 37.96 36.31
N ALA A 684 -31.69 37.64 35.15
CA ALA A 684 -31.80 36.32 34.51
C ALA A 684 -30.63 36.02 33.59
N THR A 685 -30.47 34.73 33.36
CA THR A 685 -29.63 34.17 32.26
C THR A 685 -30.56 33.35 31.38
N ALA A 686 -30.69 33.73 30.12
CA ALA A 686 -31.40 32.96 29.11
C ALA A 686 -30.42 32.11 28.29
N GLY A 687 -30.86 30.97 27.76
CA GLY A 687 -30.04 30.09 26.93
C GLY A 687 -29.79 30.66 25.53
N ALA A 688 -28.99 29.95 24.73
CA ALA A 688 -28.72 30.27 23.33
C ALA A 688 -30.05 30.35 22.52
N ASN A 689 -30.10 31.28 21.57
CA ASN A 689 -31.23 31.52 20.69
C ASN A 689 -32.53 31.94 21.39
N VAL A 690 -32.51 32.23 22.69
CA VAL A 690 -33.69 32.75 23.41
C VAL A 690 -33.81 34.26 23.18
N THR A 691 -34.98 34.69 22.67
CA THR A 691 -35.24 36.10 22.32
C THR A 691 -36.34 36.76 23.15
N THR A 692 -36.78 36.07 24.19
CA THR A 692 -37.86 36.59 25.09
C THR A 692 -37.57 36.25 26.56
N TYR A 693 -38.03 37.11 27.45
CA TYR A 693 -37.98 36.86 28.88
C TYR A 693 -39.21 37.56 29.52
N SER A 694 -39.74 36.99 30.57
CA SER A 694 -40.80 37.62 31.33
C SER A 694 -40.64 37.41 32.83
N GLN A 695 -41.02 38.42 33.62
CA GLN A 695 -41.07 38.33 35.07
C GLN A 695 -42.15 39.30 35.67
N THR A 696 -42.56 39.00 36.86
CA THR A 696 -43.45 39.89 37.65
C THR A 696 -42.59 40.98 38.31
N GLU A 697 -43.03 42.26 38.21
CA GLU A 697 -42.35 43.40 38.77
C GLU A 697 -43.19 44.13 39.81
N ALA A 698 -42.51 44.79 40.71
CA ALA A 698 -43.13 45.77 41.60
C ALA A 698 -43.64 47.00 40.80
N ALA A 699 -44.67 47.70 41.32
CA ALA A 699 -45.04 48.97 40.74
C ALA A 699 -43.89 49.96 40.73
N GLY A 700 -43.58 50.55 39.56
CA GLY A 700 -42.44 51.41 39.39
C GLY A 700 -42.09 51.62 37.91
N THR A 701 -40.99 52.31 37.61
CA THR A 701 -40.51 52.45 36.28
C THR A 701 -39.15 51.71 36.16
N TRP A 702 -39.12 50.75 35.28
CA TRP A 702 -37.99 49.87 35.12
C TRP A 702 -37.29 50.07 33.79
N VAL A 703 -35.97 49.91 33.75
CA VAL A 703 -35.15 49.97 32.56
C VAL A 703 -34.43 48.64 32.42
N TYR A 704 -34.52 48.03 31.22
CA TYR A 704 -33.91 46.74 30.93
C TYR A 704 -32.85 46.88 29.84
N ARG A 705 -31.86 46.00 29.83
CA ARG A 705 -30.93 45.79 28.76
C ARG A 705 -30.50 44.31 28.72
N VAL A 706 -30.07 43.87 27.58
CA VAL A 706 -29.68 42.46 27.36
C VAL A 706 -28.28 42.43 26.75
N GLN A 707 -27.49 41.42 27.08
CA GLN A 707 -26.14 41.21 26.60
C GLN A 707 -25.96 39.70 26.31
N SER A 708 -25.43 39.35 25.14
CA SER A 708 -25.05 37.97 24.82
C SER A 708 -23.72 37.62 25.42
N PHE A 709 -23.47 36.30 25.66
CA PHE A 709 -22.20 35.79 26.18
C PHE A 709 -21.86 34.42 25.62
N ASN A 710 -20.59 34.10 25.57
CA ASN A 710 -20.06 32.77 25.35
C ASN A 710 -18.79 32.54 26.22
N GLY A 711 -18.06 31.43 25.98
CA GLY A 711 -16.82 31.09 26.71
C GLY A 711 -15.66 32.07 26.50
N VAL A 712 -15.72 32.92 25.46
CA VAL A 712 -14.69 33.93 25.16
C VAL A 712 -14.96 35.25 25.85
N GLY A 713 -16.23 35.61 26.01
CA GLY A 713 -16.60 36.88 26.63
C GLY A 713 -18.06 37.26 26.40
N THR A 714 -18.35 38.53 26.68
CA THR A 714 -19.67 39.15 26.53
C THR A 714 -19.69 40.16 25.38
N SER A 715 -20.84 40.32 24.76
CA SER A 715 -21.05 41.36 23.76
C SER A 715 -21.21 42.78 24.41
N GLY A 716 -21.40 43.79 23.60
CA GLY A 716 -22.02 45.02 24.04
C GLY A 716 -23.46 44.76 24.47
N TYR A 717 -24.08 45.77 25.13
CA TYR A 717 -25.50 45.72 25.50
C TYR A 717 -26.41 46.04 24.31
N SER A 718 -27.65 45.53 24.37
CA SER A 718 -28.74 46.00 23.51
C SER A 718 -29.08 47.47 23.78
N ASN A 719 -30.00 48.06 23.00
CA ASN A 719 -30.68 49.27 23.41
C ASN A 719 -31.41 49.04 24.76
N SER A 720 -31.54 50.08 25.54
CA SER A 720 -32.34 50.03 26.77
C SER A 720 -33.82 50.16 26.46
N ALA A 721 -34.62 49.34 27.13
CA ALA A 721 -36.12 49.41 27.07
C ALA A 721 -36.68 49.85 28.42
N THR A 722 -37.46 50.95 28.44
CA THR A 722 -38.06 51.51 29.66
C THR A 722 -39.55 51.19 29.67
N ILE A 723 -40.07 50.75 30.84
CA ILE A 723 -41.48 50.43 31.02
C ILE A 723 -41.97 50.87 32.39
N ARG A 724 -43.18 51.31 32.47
CA ARG A 724 -43.88 51.64 33.73
C ARG A 724 -44.89 50.53 34.08
N VAL A 725 -44.72 49.94 35.25
CA VAL A 725 -45.61 48.94 35.85
C VAL A 725 -46.47 49.64 36.88
N ARG A 726 -47.78 49.43 36.79
CA ARG A 726 -48.78 50.06 37.64
C ARG A 726 -49.34 49.14 38.70
#